data_b413e0380173d8166c9c25fde3e1985c
#
_entry.id   b413e0380173d8166c9c25fde3e1985c
#
_cell.length_a   1.000
_cell.length_b   1.000
_cell.length_c   1.000
_cell.angle_alpha   90.00
_cell.angle_beta   90.00
_cell.angle_gamma   90.00
#
_symmetry.space_group_name_H-M   'P 1'
#
loop_
_entity.id
_entity.type
_entity.pdbx_description
1 polymer ?
#
loop_
_entity_poly.entity_id
_entity_poly.type
_entity_poly.pdbx_seq_one_letter_code
_entity_poly.pdbx_strand_id
1 'polypeptide(L)'
;KHQFRREAVRMAQQFDYPKTETELRKLQDKLYQHSKKVYDEGGRPALKGLLEIMSAEATIITAIHNIKSNHGSETPGVDSKTMRDYLQHSHSWVIRDIQSAFKHFEPQKIRRVYIDKPGKAEKRPLGIPTIRDRIVQECMRIVLEPIFEAQFFAHSYGFRPMRDAPMALERAKLLVHHTGYHWIVEGDISKCFDRIDHAILLKRLYHMGIRDRRVLQIIKAMLKTGVMDECEVNEEGTPQGGLISPLLANVYLDIMDEWITKQWEIKKTEYPFSKPYRKYKGLRRTALIPGFLVRYADDFIIITDTRAHAEDWKKRLQIFLHSKMKLTLSPEKTLTTDIRKKYIKFLGYEYKVVPGKARKGYIPRTIPERDRLRRKTDKIAHDIKKIPHYYSREQMVDAINRINSQIRGIIQYYQCCTWVNISMKKYSRRLQFVARRRLTQYKGKWIPANQTQNLPRVHQQYKQKIPSMKYRDIYIGFTVLSFCKWEKTIPKKEEETPYTEAGRQLFFERTKKKRIHARLDEMYSEKSARATRYGQWGKLNNFEFIMNRAYALNRDKLKCRVCGGWLISSMPWAHRVNPNLPLNKVNRVNNLISLHKKCLDAVNNPNYGISEFDAKAQKKIIGYREKLVPSHTRNK
;
A
#
# COMPACT_ATOMS: atom_id res chain seq x y z
N LYS A 1 -11.52 -38.67 -1.53
CA LYS A 1 -10.49 -38.07 -0.62
C LYS A 1 -9.06 -38.39 -1.07
N HIS A 2 -8.76 -39.62 -1.55
CA HIS A 2 -7.42 -40.00 -2.03
C HIS A 2 -7.06 -39.35 -3.39
N GLN A 3 -8.01 -39.20 -4.29
CA GLN A 3 -7.82 -38.58 -5.60
C GLN A 3 -7.53 -37.08 -5.48
N PHE A 4 -8.27 -36.36 -4.62
CA PHE A 4 -8.02 -34.96 -4.26
C PHE A 4 -6.64 -34.75 -3.59
N ARG A 5 -6.18 -35.71 -2.76
CA ARG A 5 -4.83 -35.65 -2.19
C ARG A 5 -3.73 -35.79 -3.27
N ARG A 6 -3.94 -36.65 -4.26
CA ARG A 6 -2.98 -36.85 -5.37
C ARG A 6 -2.93 -35.63 -6.33
N GLU A 7 -4.08 -35.02 -6.62
CA GLU A 7 -4.14 -33.78 -7.45
C GLU A 7 -3.53 -32.58 -6.73
N ALA A 8 -3.79 -32.39 -5.44
CA ALA A 8 -3.16 -31.33 -4.64
C ALA A 8 -1.63 -31.48 -4.54
N VAL A 9 -1.13 -32.72 -4.44
CA VAL A 9 0.32 -33.01 -4.43
C VAL A 9 0.92 -32.82 -5.83
N ARG A 10 0.21 -33.19 -6.92
CA ARG A 10 0.64 -32.91 -8.29
C ARG A 10 0.70 -31.42 -8.61
N MET A 11 -0.27 -30.61 -8.15
CA MET A 11 -0.25 -29.17 -8.39
C MET A 11 0.91 -28.46 -7.67
N ALA A 12 1.32 -28.89 -6.49
CA ALA A 12 2.49 -28.33 -5.79
C ALA A 12 3.82 -28.60 -6.54
N GLN A 13 3.89 -29.62 -7.38
CA GLN A 13 5.06 -29.97 -8.20
C GLN A 13 5.00 -29.39 -9.64
N GLN A 14 3.87 -28.79 -10.05
CA GLN A 14 3.64 -28.28 -11.43
C GLN A 14 3.80 -26.77 -11.57
N PHE A 15 4.17 -26.03 -10.54
CA PHE A 15 4.46 -24.61 -10.69
C PHE A 15 5.86 -24.44 -11.26
N ASP A 16 5.95 -24.07 -12.53
CA ASP A 16 7.20 -23.57 -13.11
C ASP A 16 7.65 -22.34 -12.34
N TYR A 17 8.94 -22.30 -11.99
CA TYR A 17 9.50 -21.17 -11.28
C TYR A 17 9.39 -19.90 -12.13
N PRO A 18 8.82 -18.80 -11.61
CA PRO A 18 8.64 -17.60 -12.39
C PRO A 18 10.01 -16.99 -12.74
N LYS A 19 10.25 -16.78 -14.03
CA LYS A 19 11.46 -16.12 -14.54
C LYS A 19 11.26 -14.62 -14.73
N THR A 20 10.01 -14.19 -14.91
CA THR A 20 9.64 -12.80 -15.18
C THR A 20 8.55 -12.31 -14.22
N GLU A 21 8.34 -10.99 -14.16
CA GLU A 21 7.23 -10.39 -13.38
C GLU A 21 5.86 -10.88 -13.91
N THR A 22 5.74 -11.04 -15.20
CA THR A 22 4.49 -11.51 -15.83
C THR A 22 4.16 -12.96 -15.45
N GLU A 23 5.15 -13.84 -15.44
CA GLU A 23 4.98 -15.22 -14.98
C GLU A 23 4.64 -15.29 -13.49
N LEU A 24 5.33 -14.48 -12.65
CA LEU A 24 5.01 -14.37 -11.24
C LEU A 24 3.55 -13.95 -11.01
N ARG A 25 3.07 -12.98 -11.79
CA ARG A 25 1.67 -12.56 -11.72
C ARG A 25 0.69 -13.65 -12.11
N LYS A 26 0.97 -14.36 -13.21
CA LYS A 26 0.16 -15.53 -13.62
C LYS A 26 0.12 -16.61 -12.53
N LEU A 27 1.25 -16.82 -11.86
CA LEU A 27 1.33 -17.75 -10.75
C LEU A 27 0.52 -17.29 -9.54
N GLN A 28 0.57 -15.99 -9.18
CA GLN A 28 -0.28 -15.41 -8.14
C GLN A 28 -1.78 -15.59 -8.47
N ASP A 29 -2.16 -15.39 -9.74
CA ASP A 29 -3.53 -15.60 -10.20
C ASP A 29 -3.95 -17.09 -10.03
N LYS A 30 -3.08 -18.03 -10.38
CA LYS A 30 -3.32 -19.48 -10.19
C LYS A 30 -3.46 -19.86 -8.70
N LEU A 31 -2.57 -19.33 -7.84
CA LEU A 31 -2.64 -19.57 -6.39
C LEU A 31 -3.96 -19.06 -5.78
N TYR A 32 -4.39 -17.86 -6.19
CA TYR A 32 -5.66 -17.29 -5.74
C TYR A 32 -6.85 -18.12 -6.23
N GLN A 33 -6.92 -18.44 -7.54
CA GLN A 33 -8.04 -19.17 -8.14
C GLN A 33 -8.18 -20.56 -7.55
N HIS A 34 -7.07 -21.30 -7.39
CA HIS A 34 -7.07 -22.61 -6.75
C HIS A 34 -7.57 -22.52 -5.29
N SER A 35 -7.01 -21.58 -4.53
CA SER A 35 -7.39 -21.40 -3.11
C SER A 35 -8.86 -21.00 -2.97
N LYS A 36 -9.36 -20.12 -3.84
CA LYS A 36 -10.76 -19.68 -3.86
C LYS A 36 -11.70 -20.83 -4.22
N LYS A 37 -11.41 -21.58 -5.25
CA LYS A 37 -12.21 -22.74 -5.67
C LYS A 37 -12.35 -23.75 -4.53
N VAL A 38 -11.22 -24.18 -3.95
CA VAL A 38 -11.23 -25.17 -2.86
C VAL A 38 -11.99 -24.64 -1.64
N TYR A 39 -11.83 -23.36 -1.30
CA TYR A 39 -12.52 -22.74 -0.17
C TYR A 39 -14.03 -22.63 -0.39
N ASP A 40 -14.48 -22.23 -1.59
CA ASP A 40 -15.91 -22.11 -1.95
C ASP A 40 -16.61 -23.49 -1.97
N GLU A 41 -15.89 -24.54 -2.32
CA GLU A 41 -16.36 -25.94 -2.21
C GLU A 41 -16.39 -26.45 -0.75
N GLY A 42 -16.04 -25.61 0.22
CA GLY A 42 -16.00 -25.97 1.65
C GLY A 42 -14.74 -26.76 2.08
N GLY A 43 -13.78 -26.92 1.18
CA GLY A 43 -12.49 -27.54 1.41
C GLY A 43 -11.45 -26.58 2.01
N ARG A 44 -10.19 -27.06 2.06
CA ARG A 44 -9.02 -26.27 2.47
C ARG A 44 -7.89 -26.52 1.50
N PRO A 45 -7.26 -25.44 0.97
CA PRO A 45 -6.10 -25.61 0.10
C PRO A 45 -4.98 -26.37 0.85
N ALA A 46 -4.12 -27.05 0.09
CA ALA A 46 -2.98 -27.78 0.66
C ALA A 46 -1.76 -27.56 -0.24
N LEU A 47 -1.07 -26.45 -0.02
CA LEU A 47 0.00 -25.95 -0.89
C LEU A 47 1.38 -26.30 -0.30
N LYS A 48 2.22 -26.90 -1.15
CA LYS A 48 3.64 -27.21 -0.92
C LYS A 48 4.49 -26.57 -2.01
N GLY A 49 5.81 -26.58 -1.88
CA GLY A 49 6.71 -26.00 -2.88
C GLY A 49 6.65 -24.47 -2.95
N LEU A 50 6.16 -23.81 -1.90
CA LEU A 50 6.05 -22.35 -1.85
C LEU A 50 7.40 -21.68 -1.66
N LEU A 51 8.34 -22.35 -0.98
CA LEU A 51 9.68 -21.81 -0.72
C LEU A 51 10.44 -21.55 -2.00
N GLU A 52 10.33 -22.45 -2.96
CA GLU A 52 10.97 -22.36 -4.27
C GLU A 52 10.46 -21.13 -5.05
N ILE A 53 9.16 -20.87 -4.99
CA ILE A 53 8.55 -19.68 -5.60
C ILE A 53 9.03 -18.41 -4.89
N MET A 54 9.12 -18.41 -3.57
CA MET A 54 9.60 -17.28 -2.76
C MET A 54 11.07 -16.95 -3.05
N SER A 55 11.91 -17.96 -3.26
CA SER A 55 13.34 -17.82 -3.57
C SER A 55 13.65 -17.66 -5.06
N ALA A 56 12.62 -17.68 -5.93
CA ALA A 56 12.80 -17.44 -7.37
C ALA A 56 13.30 -16.01 -7.64
N GLU A 57 14.19 -15.87 -8.63
CA GLU A 57 14.79 -14.60 -9.01
C GLU A 57 13.75 -13.50 -9.27
N ALA A 58 12.70 -13.79 -10.04
CA ALA A 58 11.64 -12.83 -10.34
C ALA A 58 10.90 -12.36 -9.09
N THR A 59 10.71 -13.23 -8.10
CA THR A 59 10.09 -12.88 -6.81
C THR A 59 10.99 -11.96 -6.01
N ILE A 60 12.29 -12.28 -5.90
CA ILE A 60 13.29 -11.47 -5.19
C ILE A 60 13.39 -10.07 -5.81
N ILE A 61 13.51 -9.99 -7.14
CA ILE A 61 13.57 -8.69 -7.84
C ILE A 61 12.29 -7.88 -7.61
N THR A 62 11.13 -8.54 -7.63
CA THR A 62 9.84 -7.88 -7.36
C THR A 62 9.76 -7.38 -5.92
N ALA A 63 10.25 -8.14 -4.95
CA ALA A 63 10.32 -7.74 -3.55
C ALA A 63 11.20 -6.50 -3.36
N ILE A 64 12.39 -6.51 -3.94
CA ILE A 64 13.32 -5.36 -3.87
C ILE A 64 12.70 -4.12 -4.52
N HIS A 65 12.01 -4.29 -5.66
CA HIS A 65 11.27 -3.23 -6.33
C HIS A 65 10.20 -2.60 -5.42
N ASN A 66 9.41 -3.42 -4.74
CA ASN A 66 8.36 -2.96 -3.84
C ASN A 66 8.95 -2.19 -2.65
N ILE A 67 10.03 -2.70 -2.05
CA ILE A 67 10.67 -2.07 -0.88
C ILE A 67 11.35 -0.76 -1.26
N LYS A 68 12.06 -0.71 -2.39
CA LYS A 68 12.82 0.47 -2.86
C LYS A 68 11.95 1.72 -2.96
N SER A 69 10.70 1.59 -3.34
CA SER A 69 9.76 2.71 -3.48
C SER A 69 9.23 3.27 -2.16
N ASN A 70 9.44 2.56 -1.05
CA ASN A 70 8.94 2.94 0.26
C ASN A 70 9.91 3.89 0.99
N HIS A 71 9.38 4.86 1.75
CA HIS A 71 10.20 5.76 2.58
C HIS A 71 11.13 5.01 3.54
N GLY A 72 10.71 3.85 4.04
CA GLY A 72 11.52 3.01 4.93
C GLY A 72 12.74 2.35 4.28
N SER A 73 12.89 2.41 2.96
CA SER A 73 14.03 1.83 2.24
C SER A 73 15.39 2.41 2.64
N GLU A 74 15.40 3.69 3.03
CA GLU A 74 16.58 4.42 3.49
C GLU A 74 16.81 4.30 5.02
N THR A 75 15.95 3.59 5.73
CA THR A 75 16.06 3.40 7.18
C THR A 75 16.77 2.08 7.47
N PRO A 76 17.99 2.09 8.03
CA PRO A 76 18.76 0.87 8.28
C PRO A 76 18.19 0.05 9.43
N GLY A 77 18.45 -1.27 9.41
CA GLY A 77 18.26 -2.17 10.54
C GLY A 77 19.39 -2.03 11.58
N VAL A 78 19.67 -3.11 12.30
CA VAL A 78 20.78 -3.21 13.26
C VAL A 78 22.14 -3.27 12.55
N ASP A 79 22.17 -3.72 11.30
CA ASP A 79 23.37 -3.86 10.45
C ASP A 79 23.79 -2.53 9.79
N SER A 80 23.12 -1.44 10.07
CA SER A 80 23.33 -0.11 9.48
C SER A 80 23.22 -0.04 7.95
N LYS A 81 22.77 -1.13 7.28
CA LYS A 81 22.61 -1.20 5.84
C LYS A 81 21.24 -0.68 5.40
N THR A 82 21.24 0.04 4.29
CA THR A 82 20.05 0.58 3.61
C THR A 82 19.80 -0.16 2.29
N MET A 83 18.67 0.11 1.64
CA MET A 83 18.42 -0.43 0.31
C MET A 83 19.49 0.03 -0.72
N ARG A 84 20.09 1.20 -0.53
CA ARG A 84 21.18 1.67 -1.40
C ARG A 84 22.37 0.75 -1.40
N ASP A 85 22.73 0.25 -0.24
CA ASP A 85 23.89 -0.66 -0.10
C ASP A 85 23.64 -1.94 -0.88
N TYR A 86 22.42 -2.51 -0.79
CA TYR A 86 22.01 -3.66 -1.58
C TYR A 86 22.05 -3.39 -3.09
N LEU A 87 21.57 -2.23 -3.52
CA LEU A 87 21.51 -1.87 -4.94
C LEU A 87 22.90 -1.67 -5.58
N GLN A 88 23.96 -1.44 -4.78
CA GLN A 88 25.33 -1.28 -5.26
C GLN A 88 26.04 -2.62 -5.50
N HIS A 89 25.51 -3.73 -4.98
CA HIS A 89 26.08 -5.06 -5.22
C HIS A 89 25.77 -5.58 -6.63
N SER A 90 26.51 -6.61 -7.07
CA SER A 90 26.23 -7.29 -8.32
C SER A 90 24.89 -8.03 -8.25
N HIS A 91 24.22 -8.18 -9.39
CA HIS A 91 22.95 -8.91 -9.48
C HIS A 91 23.07 -10.32 -8.88
N SER A 92 24.11 -11.07 -9.27
CA SER A 92 24.32 -12.43 -8.81
C SER A 92 24.56 -12.52 -7.29
N TRP A 93 25.22 -11.50 -6.70
CA TRP A 93 25.42 -11.46 -5.26
C TRP A 93 24.09 -11.27 -4.52
N VAL A 94 23.29 -10.27 -4.93
CA VAL A 94 21.99 -9.99 -4.28
C VAL A 94 21.07 -11.21 -4.34
N ILE A 95 20.95 -11.85 -5.51
CA ILE A 95 20.10 -13.03 -5.66
C ILE A 95 20.57 -14.18 -4.79
N ARG A 96 21.89 -14.49 -4.81
CA ARG A 96 22.45 -15.57 -3.99
C ARG A 96 22.35 -15.31 -2.49
N ASP A 97 22.53 -14.08 -2.04
CA ASP A 97 22.40 -13.72 -0.62
C ASP A 97 20.97 -14.00 -0.11
N ILE A 98 19.94 -13.57 -0.86
CA ILE A 98 18.56 -13.82 -0.49
C ILE A 98 18.16 -15.30 -0.62
N GLN A 99 18.65 -15.99 -1.66
CA GLN A 99 18.43 -17.44 -1.81
C GLN A 99 19.08 -18.23 -0.66
N SER A 100 20.28 -17.83 -0.23
CA SER A 100 20.95 -18.40 0.94
C SER A 100 20.13 -18.18 2.22
N ALA A 101 19.54 -16.97 2.37
CA ALA A 101 18.64 -16.69 3.48
C ALA A 101 17.43 -17.63 3.53
N PHE A 102 16.85 -18.00 2.39
CA PHE A 102 15.76 -18.97 2.36
C PHE A 102 16.17 -20.39 2.70
N LYS A 103 17.42 -20.77 2.45
CA LYS A 103 17.95 -22.11 2.80
C LYS A 103 18.22 -22.24 4.31
N HIS A 104 18.82 -21.21 4.89
CA HIS A 104 19.20 -21.15 6.29
C HIS A 104 18.77 -19.78 6.84
N PHE A 105 17.51 -19.68 7.28
CA PHE A 105 16.94 -18.43 7.74
C PHE A 105 17.24 -18.18 9.21
N GLU A 106 18.14 -17.28 9.47
CA GLU A 106 18.47 -16.75 10.79
C GLU A 106 18.22 -15.23 10.78
N PRO A 107 17.05 -14.79 11.25
CA PRO A 107 16.72 -13.37 11.28
C PRO A 107 17.60 -12.62 12.28
N GLN A 108 18.07 -11.45 11.90
CA GLN A 108 18.82 -10.58 12.79
C GLN A 108 17.88 -9.88 13.79
N LYS A 109 18.42 -9.48 14.95
CA LYS A 109 17.68 -8.69 15.93
C LYS A 109 17.03 -7.45 15.31
N ILE A 110 15.93 -7.01 15.86
CA ILE A 110 15.14 -5.89 15.33
C ILE A 110 15.57 -4.60 16.02
N ARG A 111 15.87 -3.56 15.26
CA ARG A 111 16.13 -2.23 15.81
C ARG A 111 14.82 -1.56 16.21
N ARG A 112 14.66 -1.19 17.48
CA ARG A 112 13.45 -0.49 17.98
C ARG A 112 13.57 1.02 17.79
N VAL A 113 12.50 1.64 17.30
CA VAL A 113 12.35 3.09 17.20
C VAL A 113 10.97 3.47 17.74
N TYR A 114 10.92 4.53 18.55
CA TYR A 114 9.69 5.01 19.15
C TYR A 114 9.10 6.17 18.34
N ILE A 115 7.85 6.02 17.88
CA ILE A 115 7.11 7.04 17.12
C ILE A 115 6.00 7.60 17.99
N ASP A 116 5.85 8.94 18.01
CA ASP A 116 4.81 9.61 18.79
C ASP A 116 3.40 9.18 18.33
N LYS A 117 2.55 8.79 19.28
CA LYS A 117 1.12 8.57 19.02
C LYS A 117 0.43 9.94 18.97
N PRO A 118 -0.24 10.30 17.88
CA PRO A 118 -0.92 11.61 17.79
C PRO A 118 -1.92 11.83 18.93
N GLY A 119 -1.65 12.83 19.77
CA GLY A 119 -2.53 13.21 20.89
C GLY A 119 -2.44 12.34 22.14
N LYS A 120 -1.37 11.53 22.28
CA LYS A 120 -1.05 10.77 23.50
C LYS A 120 0.41 11.01 23.88
N ALA A 121 0.72 10.96 25.17
CA ALA A 121 2.11 11.01 25.67
C ALA A 121 2.87 9.71 25.36
N GLU A 122 2.15 8.60 25.26
CA GLU A 122 2.70 7.28 24.96
C GLU A 122 3.20 7.17 23.52
N LYS A 123 4.40 6.64 23.32
CA LYS A 123 4.98 6.37 22.01
C LYS A 123 4.61 4.97 21.50
N ARG A 124 4.62 4.80 20.19
CA ARG A 124 4.45 3.50 19.54
C ARG A 124 5.82 2.91 19.26
N PRO A 125 6.15 1.72 19.79
CA PRO A 125 7.35 1.02 19.41
C PRO A 125 7.22 0.52 17.97
N LEU A 126 8.19 0.82 17.12
CA LEU A 126 8.31 0.31 15.76
C LEU A 126 9.57 -0.54 15.65
N GLY A 127 9.43 -1.77 15.23
CA GLY A 127 10.55 -2.67 14.98
C GLY A 127 11.03 -2.55 13.53
N ILE A 128 12.32 -2.31 13.33
CA ILE A 128 12.93 -2.16 12.00
C ILE A 128 13.86 -3.35 11.74
N PRO A 129 13.43 -4.35 10.95
CA PRO A 129 14.28 -5.46 10.52
C PRO A 129 15.38 -4.98 9.57
N THR A 130 16.42 -5.77 9.36
CA THR A 130 17.43 -5.53 8.34
C THR A 130 16.84 -5.52 6.94
N ILE A 131 17.52 -4.93 5.98
CA ILE A 131 17.07 -4.93 4.57
C ILE A 131 16.94 -6.35 4.03
N ARG A 132 17.88 -7.23 4.38
CA ARG A 132 17.85 -8.65 4.02
C ARG A 132 16.57 -9.32 4.50
N ASP A 133 16.24 -9.17 5.76
CA ASP A 133 15.02 -9.76 6.35
C ASP A 133 13.75 -9.17 5.75
N ARG A 134 13.74 -7.85 5.46
CA ARG A 134 12.60 -7.21 4.76
C ARG A 134 12.40 -7.78 3.36
N ILE A 135 13.48 -8.08 2.62
CA ILE A 135 13.35 -8.69 1.28
C ILE A 135 12.75 -10.08 1.41
N VAL A 136 13.22 -10.90 2.36
CA VAL A 136 12.64 -12.24 2.62
C VAL A 136 11.17 -12.12 3.01
N GLN A 137 10.81 -11.22 3.93
CA GLN A 137 9.42 -10.97 4.32
C GLN A 137 8.53 -10.56 3.16
N GLU A 138 9.04 -9.71 2.26
CA GLU A 138 8.28 -9.26 1.10
C GLU A 138 8.11 -10.37 0.06
N CYS A 139 9.13 -11.20 -0.18
CA CYS A 139 9.01 -12.40 -1.03
C CYS A 139 7.91 -13.33 -0.50
N MET A 140 7.90 -13.56 0.81
CA MET A 140 6.87 -14.36 1.46
C MET A 140 5.48 -13.72 1.30
N ARG A 141 5.35 -12.40 1.52
CA ARG A 141 4.09 -11.68 1.34
C ARG A 141 3.56 -11.81 -0.08
N ILE A 142 4.42 -11.64 -1.10
CA ILE A 142 4.06 -11.75 -2.52
C ILE A 142 3.41 -13.11 -2.85
N VAL A 143 3.90 -14.19 -2.25
CA VAL A 143 3.42 -15.55 -2.54
C VAL A 143 2.23 -15.95 -1.65
N LEU A 144 2.21 -15.53 -0.39
CA LEU A 144 1.18 -15.93 0.58
C LEU A 144 -0.11 -15.09 0.47
N GLU A 145 0.01 -13.82 0.12
CA GLU A 145 -1.14 -12.90 0.07
C GLU A 145 -2.28 -13.40 -0.85
N PRO A 146 -2.05 -13.87 -2.09
CA PRO A 146 -3.13 -14.38 -2.93
C PRO A 146 -3.84 -15.59 -2.34
N ILE A 147 -3.13 -16.45 -1.59
CA ILE A 147 -3.71 -17.65 -0.95
C ILE A 147 -4.70 -17.24 0.16
N PHE A 148 -4.33 -16.26 0.97
CA PHE A 148 -5.16 -15.80 2.08
C PHE A 148 -6.28 -14.86 1.60
N GLU A 149 -6.01 -13.98 0.61
CA GLU A 149 -7.05 -13.10 0.03
C GLU A 149 -8.23 -13.89 -0.54
N ALA A 150 -8.00 -15.10 -1.02
CA ALA A 150 -9.04 -16.01 -1.50
C ALA A 150 -10.01 -16.48 -0.42
N GLN A 151 -9.62 -16.41 0.86
CA GLN A 151 -10.33 -17.00 2.00
C GLN A 151 -10.84 -15.97 3.01
N PHE A 152 -10.22 -14.78 3.06
CA PHE A 152 -10.57 -13.74 4.02
C PHE A 152 -12.01 -13.25 3.87
N PHE A 153 -12.65 -12.94 4.98
CA PHE A 153 -13.97 -12.32 5.00
C PHE A 153 -14.01 -11.06 4.12
N ALA A 154 -15.04 -10.96 3.26
CA ALA A 154 -15.13 -9.91 2.25
C ALA A 154 -15.12 -8.48 2.83
N HIS A 155 -15.64 -8.29 4.04
CA HIS A 155 -15.78 -6.99 4.71
C HIS A 155 -14.74 -6.72 5.81
N SER A 156 -13.58 -7.37 5.70
CA SER A 156 -12.34 -6.98 6.35
C SER A 156 -11.52 -6.12 5.38
N TYR A 157 -11.10 -4.93 5.77
CA TYR A 157 -10.56 -3.91 4.86
C TYR A 157 -9.09 -3.53 5.10
N GLY A 158 -8.65 -3.48 6.36
CA GLY A 158 -7.31 -3.00 6.72
C GLY A 158 -6.18 -3.86 6.15
N PHE A 159 -5.13 -3.24 5.61
CA PHE A 159 -3.94 -3.88 5.06
C PHE A 159 -4.18 -4.87 3.91
N ARG A 160 -5.33 -4.79 3.27
CA ARG A 160 -5.71 -5.66 2.16
C ARG A 160 -5.71 -4.88 0.83
N PRO A 161 -5.38 -5.53 -0.29
CA PRO A 161 -5.30 -4.87 -1.59
C PRO A 161 -6.66 -4.35 -2.07
N MET A 162 -6.64 -3.23 -2.80
CA MET A 162 -7.82 -2.59 -3.41
C MET A 162 -8.92 -2.20 -2.42
N ARG A 163 -8.59 -2.02 -1.13
CA ARG A 163 -9.52 -1.63 -0.06
C ARG A 163 -9.03 -0.37 0.65
N ASP A 164 -9.97 0.42 1.14
CA ASP A 164 -9.69 1.64 1.90
C ASP A 164 -10.70 1.89 3.03
N ALA A 165 -10.41 2.88 3.89
CA ALA A 165 -11.27 3.24 5.00
C ALA A 165 -12.65 3.81 4.57
N PRO A 166 -12.76 4.64 3.51
CA PRO A 166 -14.05 5.04 2.96
C PRO A 166 -14.98 3.87 2.61
N MET A 167 -14.46 2.78 2.05
CA MET A 167 -15.25 1.59 1.71
C MET A 167 -15.81 0.87 2.95
N ALA A 168 -15.00 0.76 4.01
CA ALA A 168 -15.46 0.19 5.28
C ALA A 168 -16.59 1.04 5.88
N LEU A 169 -16.44 2.36 5.87
CA LEU A 169 -17.47 3.29 6.30
C LEU A 169 -18.75 3.18 5.44
N GLU A 170 -18.60 3.07 4.12
CA GLU A 170 -19.75 2.93 3.20
C GLU A 170 -20.48 1.61 3.45
N ARG A 171 -19.76 0.51 3.71
CA ARG A 171 -20.39 -0.76 4.10
C ARG A 171 -21.23 -0.60 5.37
N ALA A 172 -20.71 0.07 6.40
CA ALA A 172 -21.46 0.34 7.63
C ALA A 172 -22.73 1.16 7.36
N LYS A 173 -22.65 2.21 6.55
CA LYS A 173 -23.77 3.04 6.15
C LYS A 173 -24.85 2.25 5.40
N LEU A 174 -24.44 1.42 4.44
CA LEU A 174 -25.34 0.57 3.66
C LEU A 174 -26.06 -0.45 4.54
N LEU A 175 -25.35 -1.10 5.46
CA LEU A 175 -25.95 -2.06 6.39
C LEU A 175 -27.02 -1.39 7.26
N VAL A 176 -26.70 -0.27 7.90
CA VAL A 176 -27.65 0.48 8.72
C VAL A 176 -28.86 0.94 7.91
N HIS A 177 -28.63 1.46 6.70
CA HIS A 177 -29.72 1.92 5.81
C HIS A 177 -30.67 0.80 5.39
N HIS A 178 -30.14 -0.37 5.05
CA HIS A 178 -30.95 -1.51 4.59
C HIS A 178 -31.64 -2.26 5.71
N THR A 179 -30.95 -2.45 6.84
CA THR A 179 -31.49 -3.24 7.96
C THR A 179 -32.36 -2.42 8.90
N GLY A 180 -32.07 -1.14 9.08
CA GLY A 180 -32.62 -0.29 10.11
C GLY A 180 -32.05 -0.59 11.50
N TYR A 181 -30.89 -1.26 11.58
CA TYR A 181 -30.23 -1.55 12.84
C TYR A 181 -29.39 -0.34 13.28
N HIS A 182 -29.54 0.08 14.53
CA HIS A 182 -28.95 1.31 15.02
C HIS A 182 -28.06 1.14 16.25
N TRP A 183 -27.93 -0.10 16.74
CA TRP A 183 -27.00 -0.41 17.83
C TRP A 183 -25.69 -0.90 17.27
N ILE A 184 -24.60 -0.29 17.72
CA ILE A 184 -23.26 -0.61 17.26
C ILE A 184 -22.38 -0.94 18.46
N VAL A 185 -21.69 -2.07 18.38
CA VAL A 185 -20.57 -2.39 19.26
C VAL A 185 -19.31 -1.89 18.56
N GLU A 186 -18.68 -0.87 19.13
CA GLU A 186 -17.35 -0.39 18.73
C GLU A 186 -16.32 -1.24 19.45
N GLY A 187 -15.45 -1.95 18.71
CA GLY A 187 -14.45 -2.84 19.30
C GLY A 187 -13.04 -2.40 18.98
N ASP A 188 -12.19 -2.39 20.02
CA ASP A 188 -10.74 -2.15 19.92
C ASP A 188 -10.02 -3.25 20.69
N ILE A 189 -9.07 -3.92 20.04
CA ILE A 189 -8.28 -4.99 20.65
C ILE A 189 -7.03 -4.40 21.28
N SER A 190 -6.85 -4.60 22.58
CA SER A 190 -5.70 -4.08 23.31
C SER A 190 -4.39 -4.68 22.80
N LYS A 191 -3.46 -3.83 22.34
CA LYS A 191 -2.11 -4.22 21.89
C LYS A 191 -2.14 -5.44 20.94
N CYS A 192 -3.06 -5.42 19.96
CA CYS A 192 -3.34 -6.57 19.08
C CYS A 192 -2.08 -7.19 18.47
N PHE A 193 -1.20 -6.39 17.90
CA PHE A 193 0.04 -6.86 17.28
C PHE A 193 1.04 -7.45 18.28
N ASP A 194 1.06 -6.93 19.50
CA ASP A 194 2.00 -7.31 20.55
C ASP A 194 1.55 -8.60 21.31
N ARG A 195 0.31 -9.06 21.06
CA ARG A 195 -0.31 -10.21 21.75
C ARG A 195 -0.76 -11.32 20.83
N ILE A 196 -0.26 -11.37 19.60
CA ILE A 196 -0.53 -12.48 18.69
C ILE A 196 0.21 -13.71 19.18
N ASP A 197 -0.52 -14.73 19.61
CA ASP A 197 0.05 -16.03 20.02
C ASP A 197 0.63 -16.75 18.79
N HIS A 198 1.91 -17.08 18.86
CA HIS A 198 2.64 -17.68 17.74
C HIS A 198 2.12 -19.07 17.38
N ALA A 199 1.74 -19.88 18.37
CA ALA A 199 1.24 -21.24 18.13
C ALA A 199 -0.13 -21.23 17.45
N ILE A 200 -1.03 -20.33 17.89
CA ILE A 200 -2.35 -20.15 17.28
C ILE A 200 -2.19 -19.63 15.84
N LEU A 201 -1.30 -18.65 15.61
CA LEU A 201 -1.04 -18.13 14.28
C LEU A 201 -0.49 -19.21 13.33
N LEU A 202 0.53 -19.97 13.72
CA LEU A 202 1.10 -21.04 12.92
C LEU A 202 0.06 -22.14 12.61
N LYS A 203 -0.78 -22.48 13.58
CA LYS A 203 -1.90 -23.41 13.40
C LYS A 203 -2.92 -22.86 12.39
N ARG A 204 -3.21 -21.55 12.45
CA ARG A 204 -4.12 -20.89 11.48
C ARG A 204 -3.54 -20.86 10.07
N LEU A 205 -2.26 -20.53 9.91
CA LEU A 205 -1.56 -20.58 8.61
C LEU A 205 -1.62 -21.97 7.99
N TYR A 206 -1.33 -23.00 8.81
CA TYR A 206 -1.48 -24.39 8.35
C TYR A 206 -2.92 -24.71 7.94
N HIS A 207 -3.89 -24.25 8.71
CA HIS A 207 -5.31 -24.43 8.45
C HIS A 207 -5.77 -23.74 7.15
N MET A 208 -5.24 -22.58 6.84
CA MET A 208 -5.51 -21.83 5.62
C MET A 208 -4.73 -22.33 4.39
N GLY A 209 -4.01 -23.45 4.51
CA GLY A 209 -3.47 -24.19 3.37
C GLY A 209 -1.97 -24.18 3.21
N ILE A 210 -1.20 -23.56 4.11
CA ILE A 210 0.26 -23.59 4.04
C ILE A 210 0.75 -24.93 4.58
N ARG A 211 1.11 -25.86 3.66
CA ARG A 211 1.60 -27.20 3.97
C ARG A 211 3.12 -27.34 3.82
N ASP A 212 3.78 -26.29 3.34
CA ASP A 212 5.25 -26.23 3.29
C ASP A 212 5.80 -25.91 4.68
N ARG A 213 6.32 -26.93 5.36
CA ARG A 213 6.85 -26.82 6.72
C ARG A 213 8.02 -25.85 6.82
N ARG A 214 8.83 -25.73 5.74
CA ARG A 214 9.98 -24.81 5.69
C ARG A 214 9.50 -23.36 5.79
N VAL A 215 8.42 -23.02 5.09
CA VAL A 215 7.79 -21.68 5.16
C VAL A 215 7.29 -21.40 6.57
N LEU A 216 6.64 -22.35 7.24
CA LEU A 216 6.18 -22.21 8.62
C LEU A 216 7.34 -22.04 9.62
N GLN A 217 8.47 -22.72 9.38
CA GLN A 217 9.68 -22.56 10.20
C GLN A 217 10.28 -21.17 10.04
N ILE A 218 10.35 -20.62 8.81
CA ILE A 218 10.82 -19.26 8.57
C ILE A 218 9.91 -18.25 9.28
N ILE A 219 8.58 -18.39 9.18
CA ILE A 219 7.65 -17.52 9.90
C ILE A 219 7.86 -17.63 11.40
N LYS A 220 8.01 -18.84 11.94
CA LYS A 220 8.30 -19.06 13.37
C LYS A 220 9.59 -18.37 13.80
N ALA A 221 10.64 -18.45 13.01
CA ALA A 221 11.91 -17.78 13.28
C ALA A 221 11.73 -16.23 13.29
N MET A 222 11.01 -15.67 12.30
CA MET A 222 10.68 -14.23 12.26
C MET A 222 9.91 -13.76 13.49
N LEU A 223 8.94 -14.56 13.97
CA LEU A 223 8.13 -14.23 15.12
C LEU A 223 8.92 -14.27 16.43
N LYS A 224 9.88 -15.19 16.53
CA LYS A 224 10.76 -15.33 17.71
C LYS A 224 11.92 -14.33 17.76
N THR A 225 12.09 -13.53 16.72
CA THR A 225 13.19 -12.57 16.64
C THR A 225 13.07 -11.53 17.76
N GLY A 226 14.03 -11.51 18.67
CA GLY A 226 14.10 -10.54 19.74
C GLY A 226 14.45 -9.12 19.27
N VAL A 227 14.16 -8.15 20.12
CA VAL A 227 14.59 -6.76 19.94
C VAL A 227 16.00 -6.57 20.47
N MET A 228 16.81 -5.66 19.91
CA MET A 228 18.24 -5.50 20.16
C MET A 228 18.61 -5.37 21.63
N ASP A 229 17.75 -4.73 22.45
CA ASP A 229 18.02 -4.47 23.87
C ASP A 229 17.21 -5.34 24.82
N GLU A 230 16.44 -6.33 24.31
CA GLU A 230 15.61 -7.23 25.11
C GLU A 230 16.13 -8.67 24.99
N CYS A 231 16.54 -9.26 26.10
CA CYS A 231 17.09 -10.62 26.12
C CYS A 231 16.02 -11.74 26.04
N GLU A 232 14.74 -11.39 26.03
CA GLU A 232 13.66 -12.36 26.09
C GLU A 232 13.22 -12.85 24.70
N VAL A 233 13.09 -14.16 24.58
CA VAL A 233 12.44 -14.81 23.43
C VAL A 233 10.94 -14.61 23.56
N ASN A 234 10.36 -13.78 22.72
CA ASN A 234 8.92 -13.53 22.73
C ASN A 234 8.15 -14.75 22.21
N GLU A 235 7.22 -15.28 23.01
CA GLU A 235 6.24 -16.28 22.58
C GLU A 235 4.98 -15.62 21.97
N GLU A 236 4.85 -14.33 22.14
CA GLU A 236 3.72 -13.52 21.66
C GLU A 236 4.21 -12.32 20.85
N GLY A 237 3.36 -11.87 19.92
CA GLY A 237 3.53 -10.64 19.17
C GLY A 237 4.15 -10.81 17.78
N THR A 238 3.86 -9.85 16.93
CA THR A 238 4.54 -9.66 15.64
C THR A 238 5.23 -8.31 15.66
N PRO A 239 6.47 -8.17 15.14
CA PRO A 239 7.17 -6.89 15.13
C PRO A 239 6.34 -5.83 14.42
N GLN A 240 5.96 -4.76 15.13
CA GLN A 240 5.31 -3.61 14.50
C GLN A 240 6.34 -2.93 13.57
N GLY A 241 6.24 -3.17 12.25
CA GLY A 241 7.16 -2.65 11.23
C GLY A 241 7.71 -3.70 10.27
N GLY A 242 7.53 -4.99 10.57
CA GLY A 242 7.77 -6.06 9.61
C GLY A 242 6.82 -5.97 8.41
N LEU A 243 7.31 -6.21 7.19
CA LEU A 243 6.50 -6.11 5.97
C LEU A 243 5.40 -7.17 5.88
N ILE A 244 5.63 -8.33 6.45
CA ILE A 244 4.67 -9.44 6.48
C ILE A 244 3.69 -9.35 7.67
N SER A 245 4.03 -8.60 8.73
CA SER A 245 3.25 -8.53 9.97
C SER A 245 1.78 -8.14 9.76
N PRO A 246 1.42 -7.17 8.89
CA PRO A 246 0.01 -6.85 8.62
C PRO A 246 -0.78 -8.02 8.00
N LEU A 247 -0.15 -8.82 7.14
CA LEU A 247 -0.77 -10.00 6.54
C LEU A 247 -1.01 -11.09 7.60
N LEU A 248 0.00 -11.35 8.44
CA LEU A 248 -0.09 -12.32 9.54
C LEU A 248 -1.14 -11.91 10.58
N ALA A 249 -1.22 -10.61 10.90
CA ALA A 249 -2.27 -10.09 11.78
C ALA A 249 -3.67 -10.30 11.19
N ASN A 250 -3.86 -10.11 9.88
CA ASN A 250 -5.14 -10.42 9.24
C ASN A 250 -5.46 -11.92 9.27
N VAL A 251 -4.47 -12.80 9.08
CA VAL A 251 -4.64 -14.27 9.22
C VAL A 251 -5.09 -14.63 10.65
N TYR A 252 -4.51 -13.99 11.65
CA TYR A 252 -4.87 -14.21 13.04
C TYR A 252 -6.29 -13.71 13.34
N LEU A 253 -6.62 -12.50 12.96
CA LEU A 253 -7.91 -11.87 13.18
C LEU A 253 -9.05 -12.50 12.36
N ASP A 254 -8.72 -13.20 11.29
CA ASP A 254 -9.69 -13.94 10.48
C ASP A 254 -10.39 -15.07 11.29
N ILE A 255 -9.78 -15.54 12.38
CA ILE A 255 -10.43 -16.45 13.33
C ILE A 255 -11.67 -15.78 13.96
N MET A 256 -11.54 -14.51 14.35
CA MET A 256 -12.64 -13.72 14.87
C MET A 256 -13.69 -13.40 13.78
N ASP A 257 -13.23 -13.02 12.60
CA ASP A 257 -14.12 -12.72 11.46
C ASP A 257 -14.99 -13.94 11.13
N GLU A 258 -14.38 -15.12 11.02
CA GLU A 258 -15.06 -16.38 10.73
C GLU A 258 -16.08 -16.72 11.82
N TRP A 259 -15.71 -16.56 13.10
CA TRP A 259 -16.60 -16.86 14.21
C TRP A 259 -17.81 -15.93 14.25
N ILE A 260 -17.64 -14.60 14.15
CA ILE A 260 -18.73 -13.62 14.16
C ILE A 260 -19.66 -13.84 12.97
N THR A 261 -19.13 -13.95 11.78
CA THR A 261 -19.93 -13.98 10.55
C THR A 261 -20.73 -15.27 10.41
N LYS A 262 -20.20 -16.40 10.91
CA LYS A 262 -20.93 -17.67 10.97
C LYS A 262 -22.13 -17.68 11.92
N GLN A 263 -22.19 -16.74 12.89
CA GLN A 263 -23.36 -16.62 13.76
C GLN A 263 -24.57 -16.04 13.02
N TRP A 264 -24.34 -15.17 12.03
CA TRP A 264 -25.42 -14.47 11.34
C TRP A 264 -25.19 -14.32 9.83
N GLU A 265 -24.23 -13.51 9.41
CA GLU A 265 -24.11 -13.02 8.03
C GLU A 265 -23.90 -14.13 7.00
N ILE A 266 -22.99 -15.06 7.26
CA ILE A 266 -22.69 -16.21 6.42
C ILE A 266 -23.18 -17.54 7.02
N LYS A 267 -24.09 -17.47 8.01
CA LYS A 267 -24.73 -18.65 8.59
C LYS A 267 -25.29 -19.54 7.49
N LYS A 268 -24.88 -20.80 7.48
CA LYS A 268 -25.51 -21.82 6.60
C LYS A 268 -26.91 -22.15 7.11
N THR A 269 -27.89 -22.19 6.23
CA THR A 269 -29.27 -22.53 6.50
C THR A 269 -29.64 -23.79 5.69
N GLU A 270 -30.50 -24.63 6.22
CA GLU A 270 -31.00 -25.81 5.53
C GLU A 270 -31.71 -25.43 4.24
N TYR A 271 -32.55 -24.40 4.31
CA TYR A 271 -33.21 -23.86 3.12
C TYR A 271 -32.29 -22.88 2.37
N PRO A 272 -32.05 -23.12 1.06
CA PRO A 272 -31.21 -22.23 0.23
C PRO A 272 -31.97 -20.99 -0.22
N PHE A 273 -31.81 -19.90 0.49
CA PHE A 273 -32.42 -18.62 0.12
C PHE A 273 -31.75 -17.99 -1.12
N SER A 274 -32.55 -17.67 -2.13
CA SER A 274 -32.06 -17.02 -3.37
C SER A 274 -31.53 -15.60 -3.17
N LYS A 275 -31.95 -14.92 -2.10
CA LYS A 275 -31.56 -13.52 -1.82
C LYS A 275 -31.19 -13.34 -0.33
N PRO A 276 -30.08 -12.64 -0.01
CA PRO A 276 -29.64 -12.44 1.36
C PRO A 276 -30.72 -11.84 2.29
N TYR A 277 -31.55 -10.89 1.82
CA TYR A 277 -32.58 -10.29 2.66
C TYR A 277 -33.65 -11.28 3.09
N ARG A 278 -34.01 -12.28 2.26
CA ARG A 278 -34.95 -13.35 2.61
C ARG A 278 -34.36 -14.24 3.69
N LYS A 279 -33.10 -14.60 3.58
CA LYS A 279 -32.35 -15.34 4.60
C LYS A 279 -32.41 -14.60 5.94
N TYR A 280 -32.05 -13.31 5.98
CA TYR A 280 -32.07 -12.54 7.22
C TYR A 280 -33.48 -12.39 7.80
N LYS A 281 -34.51 -12.32 6.96
CA LYS A 281 -35.93 -12.34 7.41
C LYS A 281 -36.27 -13.67 8.07
N GLY A 282 -35.80 -14.79 7.53
CA GLY A 282 -35.96 -16.13 8.12
C GLY A 282 -35.21 -16.26 9.46
N LEU A 283 -33.94 -15.87 9.49
CA LEU A 283 -33.14 -15.95 10.71
C LEU A 283 -33.65 -15.10 11.87
N ARG A 284 -34.35 -13.97 11.61
CA ARG A 284 -35.00 -13.16 12.66
C ARG A 284 -36.12 -13.87 13.40
N ARG A 285 -36.68 -14.95 12.83
CA ARG A 285 -37.72 -15.77 13.48
C ARG A 285 -37.16 -16.84 14.39
N THR A 286 -35.84 -16.91 14.50
CA THR A 286 -35.10 -17.84 15.38
C THR A 286 -34.54 -17.10 16.59
N ALA A 287 -33.98 -17.82 17.55
CA ALA A 287 -33.29 -17.26 18.71
C ALA A 287 -31.89 -16.69 18.38
N LEU A 288 -31.50 -16.62 17.11
CA LEU A 288 -30.20 -16.11 16.70
C LEU A 288 -30.14 -14.58 16.80
N ILE A 289 -29.01 -14.09 17.29
CA ILE A 289 -28.74 -12.68 17.48
C ILE A 289 -28.19 -12.07 16.18
N PRO A 290 -28.86 -11.05 15.61
CA PRO A 290 -28.34 -10.35 14.44
C PRO A 290 -26.98 -9.70 14.70
N GLY A 291 -26.06 -9.82 13.74
CA GLY A 291 -24.76 -9.18 13.83
C GLY A 291 -24.07 -9.09 12.48
N PHE A 292 -23.69 -7.88 12.06
CA PHE A 292 -22.93 -7.62 10.84
C PHE A 292 -21.59 -7.02 11.21
N LEU A 293 -20.53 -7.68 10.79
CA LEU A 293 -19.15 -7.25 11.06
C LEU A 293 -18.64 -6.31 9.96
N VAL A 294 -17.98 -5.24 10.36
CA VAL A 294 -17.11 -4.43 9.49
C VAL A 294 -15.79 -4.21 10.22
N ARG A 295 -14.69 -4.73 9.68
CA ARG A 295 -13.36 -4.67 10.32
C ARG A 295 -12.35 -3.93 9.45
N TYR A 296 -11.50 -3.15 10.09
CA TYR A 296 -10.33 -2.51 9.49
C TYR A 296 -9.10 -2.72 10.39
N ALA A 297 -8.29 -3.73 10.11
CA ALA A 297 -7.22 -4.20 10.97
C ALA A 297 -7.76 -4.61 12.36
N ASP A 298 -7.31 -3.97 13.42
CA ASP A 298 -7.75 -4.14 14.81
C ASP A 298 -9.01 -3.35 15.18
N ASP A 299 -9.35 -2.29 14.42
CA ASP A 299 -10.59 -1.54 14.57
C ASP A 299 -11.76 -2.28 13.92
N PHE A 300 -12.85 -2.50 14.64
CA PHE A 300 -14.04 -3.13 14.07
C PHE A 300 -15.34 -2.61 14.69
N ILE A 301 -16.43 -2.81 13.98
CA ILE A 301 -17.77 -2.57 14.48
C ILE A 301 -18.69 -3.77 14.20
N ILE A 302 -19.59 -4.07 15.14
CA ILE A 302 -20.68 -5.03 14.93
C ILE A 302 -21.99 -4.25 14.99
N ILE A 303 -22.81 -4.37 13.93
CA ILE A 303 -24.09 -3.69 13.79
C ILE A 303 -25.20 -4.67 14.14
N THR A 304 -26.04 -4.32 15.09
CA THR A 304 -27.17 -5.14 15.58
C THR A 304 -28.45 -4.32 15.80
N ASP A 305 -29.55 -4.95 16.12
CA ASP A 305 -30.88 -4.35 16.19
C ASP A 305 -31.23 -3.75 17.56
N THR A 306 -30.85 -4.40 18.67
CA THR A 306 -31.24 -4.00 20.03
C THR A 306 -30.04 -3.76 20.94
N ARG A 307 -30.25 -3.04 22.06
CA ARG A 307 -29.24 -2.84 23.08
C ARG A 307 -28.84 -4.15 23.74
N ALA A 308 -29.82 -4.99 24.06
CA ALA A 308 -29.58 -6.30 24.69
C ALA A 308 -28.66 -7.16 23.80
N HIS A 309 -28.94 -7.23 22.51
CA HIS A 309 -28.11 -7.96 21.54
C HIS A 309 -26.70 -7.37 21.40
N ALA A 310 -26.56 -6.04 21.47
CA ALA A 310 -25.26 -5.41 21.43
C ALA A 310 -24.41 -5.75 22.68
N GLU A 311 -25.01 -5.73 23.87
CA GLU A 311 -24.32 -6.12 25.10
C GLU A 311 -23.98 -7.62 25.10
N ASP A 312 -24.85 -8.47 24.56
CA ASP A 312 -24.57 -9.90 24.43
C ASP A 312 -23.44 -10.16 23.43
N TRP A 313 -23.40 -9.48 22.28
CA TRP A 313 -22.27 -9.54 21.36
C TRP A 313 -20.96 -9.16 22.04
N LYS A 314 -20.95 -8.08 22.83
CA LYS A 314 -19.77 -7.64 23.58
C LYS A 314 -19.28 -8.71 24.54
N LYS A 315 -20.19 -9.32 25.34
CA LYS A 315 -19.84 -10.40 26.28
C LYS A 315 -19.31 -11.62 25.58
N ARG A 316 -20.01 -12.15 24.58
CA ARG A 316 -19.59 -13.33 23.80
C ARG A 316 -18.25 -13.13 23.12
N LEU A 317 -18.03 -11.94 22.54
CA LEU A 317 -16.80 -11.61 21.89
C LEU A 317 -15.62 -11.57 22.87
N GLN A 318 -15.81 -10.99 24.05
CA GLN A 318 -14.80 -10.95 25.11
C GLN A 318 -14.37 -12.37 25.52
N ILE A 319 -15.34 -13.26 25.74
CA ILE A 319 -15.10 -14.66 26.08
C ILE A 319 -14.35 -15.38 24.94
N PHE A 320 -14.81 -15.19 23.69
CA PHE A 320 -14.20 -15.82 22.52
C PHE A 320 -12.76 -15.37 22.29
N LEU A 321 -12.49 -14.08 22.32
CA LEU A 321 -11.16 -13.52 22.12
C LEU A 321 -10.20 -14.03 23.20
N HIS A 322 -10.62 -14.03 24.46
CA HIS A 322 -9.79 -14.51 25.56
C HIS A 322 -9.51 -16.01 25.44
N SER A 323 -10.54 -16.83 25.26
CA SER A 323 -10.41 -18.31 25.32
C SER A 323 -9.79 -18.91 24.06
N LYS A 324 -10.05 -18.34 22.86
CA LYS A 324 -9.63 -18.91 21.57
C LYS A 324 -8.46 -18.19 20.92
N MET A 325 -8.24 -16.92 21.27
CA MET A 325 -7.23 -16.07 20.62
C MET A 325 -6.26 -15.43 21.62
N LYS A 326 -6.40 -15.66 22.91
CA LYS A 326 -5.58 -15.01 23.96
C LYS A 326 -5.51 -13.48 23.83
N LEU A 327 -6.54 -12.88 23.25
CA LEU A 327 -6.68 -11.44 23.07
C LEU A 327 -7.70 -10.86 24.05
N THR A 328 -7.57 -9.57 24.35
CA THR A 328 -8.48 -8.85 25.23
C THR A 328 -9.03 -7.59 24.55
N LEU A 329 -10.33 -7.35 24.70
CA LEU A 329 -10.92 -6.07 24.31
C LEU A 329 -10.42 -4.95 25.21
N SER A 330 -10.24 -3.75 24.66
CA SER A 330 -10.00 -2.55 25.45
C SER A 330 -11.29 -2.13 26.15
N PRO A 331 -11.38 -2.18 27.51
CA PRO A 331 -12.64 -1.83 28.21
C PRO A 331 -13.06 -0.36 27.95
N GLU A 332 -12.09 0.56 27.90
CA GLU A 332 -12.32 1.99 27.73
C GLU A 332 -12.79 2.35 26.30
N LYS A 333 -12.41 1.57 25.31
CA LYS A 333 -12.70 1.85 23.89
C LYS A 333 -13.78 0.94 23.30
N THR A 334 -14.13 -0.14 23.98
CA THR A 334 -15.21 -1.02 23.53
C THR A 334 -16.56 -0.53 24.04
N LEU A 335 -17.26 0.19 23.16
CA LEU A 335 -18.49 0.90 23.51
C LEU A 335 -19.70 0.27 22.80
N THR A 336 -20.85 0.37 23.46
CA THR A 336 -22.16 0.05 22.88
C THR A 336 -22.93 1.33 22.65
N THR A 337 -23.17 1.69 21.39
CA THR A 337 -23.70 3.02 21.02
C THR A 337 -24.97 2.92 20.18
N ASP A 338 -26.04 3.65 20.58
CA ASP A 338 -27.17 3.95 19.72
C ASP A 338 -26.85 5.14 18.82
N ILE A 339 -26.64 4.86 17.54
CA ILE A 339 -26.23 5.88 16.54
C ILE A 339 -27.35 6.86 16.16
N ARG A 340 -28.58 6.69 16.63
CA ARG A 340 -29.64 7.71 16.54
C ARG A 340 -29.37 8.87 17.52
N LYS A 341 -28.74 8.57 18.65
CA LYS A 341 -28.48 9.52 19.74
C LYS A 341 -27.08 10.09 19.71
N LYS A 342 -26.04 9.23 19.51
CA LYS A 342 -24.63 9.61 19.61
C LYS A 342 -23.87 9.24 18.35
N TYR A 343 -22.77 9.96 18.08
CA TYR A 343 -21.80 9.58 17.05
C TYR A 343 -20.92 8.44 17.56
N ILE A 344 -20.64 7.47 16.69
CA ILE A 344 -19.50 6.56 16.84
C ILE A 344 -18.27 7.18 16.18
N LYS A 345 -17.07 6.79 16.64
CA LYS A 345 -15.79 7.14 16.02
C LYS A 345 -15.23 5.90 15.32
N PHE A 346 -15.23 5.90 14.00
CA PHE A 346 -14.72 4.79 13.21
C PHE A 346 -13.81 5.30 12.11
N LEU A 347 -12.56 4.83 12.08
CA LEU A 347 -11.54 5.14 11.06
C LEU A 347 -11.28 6.63 10.85
N GLY A 348 -11.39 7.44 11.91
CA GLY A 348 -11.21 8.90 11.84
C GLY A 348 -12.40 9.65 11.26
N TYR A 349 -13.56 9.01 11.20
CA TYR A 349 -14.86 9.60 10.92
C TYR A 349 -15.75 9.55 12.16
N GLU A 350 -16.65 10.52 12.29
CA GLU A 350 -17.77 10.46 13.20
C GLU A 350 -19.02 10.09 12.39
N TYR A 351 -19.70 9.02 12.81
CA TYR A 351 -20.87 8.48 12.11
C TYR A 351 -22.08 8.38 13.04
N LYS A 352 -23.23 8.86 12.60
CA LYS A 352 -24.56 8.65 13.19
C LYS A 352 -25.63 8.61 12.13
N VAL A 353 -26.87 8.34 12.52
CA VAL A 353 -28.05 8.54 11.68
C VAL A 353 -28.88 9.72 12.20
N VAL A 354 -29.59 10.36 11.29
CA VAL A 354 -30.51 11.46 11.58
C VAL A 354 -31.87 11.18 10.93
N PRO A 355 -32.98 11.67 11.47
CA PRO A 355 -34.29 11.56 10.81
C PRO A 355 -34.24 12.08 9.38
N GLY A 356 -34.89 11.39 8.46
CA GLY A 356 -34.87 11.77 7.05
C GLY A 356 -35.83 10.92 6.19
N LYS A 357 -36.03 11.34 4.95
CA LYS A 357 -36.90 10.67 3.97
C LYS A 357 -36.26 9.39 3.43
N ALA A 358 -36.21 8.35 4.25
CA ALA A 358 -35.78 7.02 3.86
C ALA A 358 -36.77 5.99 4.36
N ARG A 359 -36.83 4.80 3.72
CA ARG A 359 -37.76 3.71 4.07
C ARG A 359 -37.75 3.35 5.57
N LYS A 360 -36.62 3.53 6.24
CA LYS A 360 -36.44 3.26 7.68
C LYS A 360 -36.47 4.52 8.55
N GLY A 361 -36.88 5.67 8.00
CA GLY A 361 -37.00 6.93 8.72
C GLY A 361 -35.69 7.63 9.08
N TYR A 362 -34.52 7.03 8.77
CA TYR A 362 -33.22 7.56 9.11
C TYR A 362 -32.27 7.54 7.91
N ILE A 363 -31.43 8.57 7.81
CA ILE A 363 -30.37 8.70 6.81
C ILE A 363 -28.99 8.76 7.48
N PRO A 364 -27.95 8.18 6.88
CA PRO A 364 -26.59 8.24 7.40
C PRO A 364 -26.04 9.67 7.37
N ARG A 365 -25.39 10.08 8.46
CA ARG A 365 -24.64 11.32 8.57
C ARG A 365 -23.22 11.05 9.01
N THR A 366 -22.26 11.41 8.17
CA THR A 366 -20.84 11.25 8.44
C THR A 366 -20.14 12.60 8.39
N ILE A 367 -19.24 12.84 9.33
CA ILE A 367 -18.39 14.02 9.34
C ILE A 367 -16.94 13.59 9.63
N PRO A 368 -15.93 14.39 9.26
CA PRO A 368 -14.57 14.18 9.76
C PRO A 368 -14.55 14.15 11.28
N GLU A 369 -13.78 13.23 11.87
CA GLU A 369 -13.55 13.25 13.32
C GLU A 369 -12.95 14.61 13.72
N ARG A 370 -13.67 15.35 14.55
CA ARG A 370 -13.42 16.78 14.84
C ARG A 370 -12.04 17.01 15.44
N ASP A 371 -11.66 16.19 16.42
CA ASP A 371 -10.38 16.33 17.12
C ASP A 371 -9.20 15.99 16.19
N ARG A 372 -9.37 14.97 15.36
CA ARG A 372 -8.35 14.57 14.38
C ARG A 372 -8.16 15.61 13.28
N LEU A 373 -9.26 16.15 12.74
CA LEU A 373 -9.19 17.23 11.75
C LEU A 373 -8.56 18.49 12.33
N ARG A 374 -8.93 18.88 13.56
CA ARG A 374 -8.34 20.01 14.28
C ARG A 374 -6.82 19.85 14.41
N ARG A 375 -6.34 18.74 14.97
CA ARG A 375 -4.89 18.47 15.12
C ARG A 375 -4.14 18.55 13.79
N LYS A 376 -4.70 17.95 12.72
CA LYS A 376 -4.08 18.01 11.38
C LYS A 376 -4.00 19.43 10.84
N THR A 377 -5.05 20.23 11.01
CA THR A 377 -5.07 21.62 10.55
C THR A 377 -4.19 22.53 11.41
N ASP A 378 -4.05 22.25 12.72
CA ASP A 378 -3.13 22.94 13.62
C ASP A 378 -1.67 22.70 13.20
N LYS A 379 -1.33 21.45 12.85
CA LYS A 379 -0.01 21.11 12.30
C LYS A 379 0.27 21.85 11.00
N ILE A 380 -0.69 21.89 10.07
CA ILE A 380 -0.56 22.64 8.81
C ILE A 380 -0.38 24.14 9.10
N ALA A 381 -1.13 24.72 10.03
CA ALA A 381 -0.97 26.12 10.41
C ALA A 381 0.43 26.39 10.99
N HIS A 382 0.97 25.47 11.78
CA HIS A 382 2.34 25.53 12.28
C HIS A 382 3.38 25.48 11.15
N ASP A 383 3.22 24.53 10.19
CA ASP A 383 4.11 24.43 9.04
C ASP A 383 4.08 25.69 8.16
N ILE A 384 2.90 26.31 7.98
CA ILE A 384 2.76 27.61 7.30
C ILE A 384 3.52 28.71 8.05
N LYS A 385 3.49 28.74 9.38
CA LYS A 385 4.20 29.72 10.18
C LYS A 385 5.72 29.65 10.03
N LYS A 386 6.26 28.49 9.67
CA LYS A 386 7.69 28.27 9.44
C LYS A 386 8.20 28.78 8.07
N ILE A 387 7.32 29.11 7.13
CA ILE A 387 7.72 29.52 5.78
C ILE A 387 8.69 30.71 5.77
N PRO A 388 8.51 31.78 6.57
CA PRO A 388 9.46 32.88 6.61
C PRO A 388 10.89 32.54 7.07
N HIS A 389 11.08 31.36 7.70
CA HIS A 389 12.38 30.93 8.21
C HIS A 389 13.21 30.11 7.19
N TYR A 390 12.73 29.93 5.95
CA TYR A 390 13.51 29.29 4.90
C TYR A 390 14.51 30.27 4.25
N TYR A 391 15.72 29.79 4.01
CA TYR A 391 16.83 30.61 3.49
C TYR A 391 16.67 31.06 2.04
N SER A 392 15.96 30.27 1.21
CA SER A 392 15.75 30.59 -0.19
C SER A 392 14.29 30.57 -0.62
N ARG A 393 13.99 31.29 -1.70
CA ARG A 393 12.63 31.26 -2.29
C ARG A 393 12.27 29.91 -2.87
N GLU A 394 13.23 29.14 -3.37
CA GLU A 394 13.06 27.76 -3.81
C GLU A 394 12.56 26.87 -2.66
N GLN A 395 13.21 26.94 -1.50
CA GLN A 395 12.81 26.18 -0.30
C GLN A 395 11.40 26.57 0.15
N MET A 396 11.04 27.85 0.04
CA MET A 396 9.67 28.30 0.34
C MET A 396 8.64 27.70 -0.62
N VAL A 397 8.93 27.66 -1.92
CA VAL A 397 8.06 27.04 -2.94
C VAL A 397 7.89 25.56 -2.64
N ASP A 398 8.96 24.86 -2.33
CA ASP A 398 8.91 23.44 -1.94
C ASP A 398 8.08 23.21 -0.67
N ALA A 399 8.22 24.08 0.33
CA ALA A 399 7.42 24.03 1.55
C ALA A 399 5.93 24.26 1.26
N ILE A 400 5.58 25.26 0.42
CA ILE A 400 4.20 25.50 -0.01
C ILE A 400 3.63 24.26 -0.73
N ASN A 401 4.38 23.65 -1.62
CA ASN A 401 3.93 22.47 -2.35
C ASN A 401 3.77 21.24 -1.43
N ARG A 402 4.63 21.06 -0.42
CA ARG A 402 4.45 20.03 0.63
C ARG A 402 3.19 20.28 1.45
N ILE A 403 2.93 21.52 1.86
CA ILE A 403 1.71 21.89 2.58
C ILE A 403 0.47 21.68 1.71
N ASN A 404 0.53 22.04 0.43
CA ASN A 404 -0.55 21.78 -0.51
C ASN A 404 -0.85 20.27 -0.64
N SER A 405 0.17 19.42 -0.63
CA SER A 405 0.01 17.97 -0.64
C SER A 405 -0.67 17.46 0.64
N GLN A 406 -0.35 18.02 1.81
CA GLN A 406 -1.03 17.70 3.08
C GLN A 406 -2.51 18.09 3.05
N ILE A 407 -2.83 19.30 2.56
CA ILE A 407 -4.21 19.78 2.43
C ILE A 407 -5.01 18.90 1.47
N ARG A 408 -4.43 18.54 0.32
CA ARG A 408 -5.05 17.63 -0.64
C ARG A 408 -5.29 16.22 -0.06
N GLY A 409 -4.35 15.72 0.74
CA GLY A 409 -4.52 14.45 1.45
C GLY A 409 -5.71 14.46 2.42
N ILE A 410 -5.93 15.57 3.13
CA ILE A 410 -7.11 15.76 3.98
C ILE A 410 -8.39 15.79 3.15
N ILE A 411 -8.42 16.54 2.04
CA ILE A 411 -9.56 16.60 1.13
C ILE A 411 -9.92 15.21 0.62
N GLN A 412 -8.95 14.50 0.06
CA GLN A 412 -9.14 13.18 -0.52
C GLN A 412 -9.65 12.16 0.50
N TYR A 413 -9.17 12.22 1.75
CA TYR A 413 -9.59 11.29 2.80
C TYR A 413 -11.04 11.53 3.24
N TYR A 414 -11.46 12.80 3.36
CA TYR A 414 -12.75 13.15 3.93
C TYR A 414 -13.84 13.51 2.91
N GLN A 415 -13.54 13.57 1.61
CA GLN A 415 -14.51 13.93 0.57
C GLN A 415 -15.76 13.06 0.52
N CYS A 416 -15.71 11.83 1.08
CA CYS A 416 -16.85 10.93 1.20
C CYS A 416 -17.82 11.29 2.33
N CYS A 417 -17.48 12.21 3.23
CA CYS A 417 -18.33 12.61 4.35
C CYS A 417 -19.54 13.40 3.87
N THR A 418 -20.69 13.14 4.51
CA THR A 418 -21.87 13.99 4.37
C THR A 418 -21.53 15.40 4.87
N TRP A 419 -21.91 16.46 4.11
CA TRP A 419 -21.63 17.85 4.51
C TRP A 419 -20.16 18.20 4.72
N VAL A 420 -19.27 17.53 4.02
CA VAL A 420 -17.82 17.76 4.10
C VAL A 420 -17.46 19.24 3.89
N ASN A 421 -18.16 19.92 2.97
CA ASN A 421 -17.91 21.35 2.68
C ASN A 421 -18.11 22.23 3.92
N ILE A 422 -19.12 21.98 4.74
CA ILE A 422 -19.39 22.72 5.98
C ILE A 422 -18.26 22.50 6.98
N SER A 423 -17.86 21.24 7.16
CA SER A 423 -16.77 20.86 8.06
C SER A 423 -15.43 21.50 7.66
N MET A 424 -15.15 21.56 6.35
CA MET A 424 -13.88 22.07 5.83
C MET A 424 -13.81 23.61 5.80
N LYS A 425 -14.95 24.31 5.62
CA LYS A 425 -14.99 25.78 5.46
C LYS A 425 -14.39 26.53 6.65
N LYS A 426 -14.69 26.08 7.88
CA LYS A 426 -14.16 26.69 9.11
C LYS A 426 -12.62 26.67 9.14
N TYR A 427 -12.04 25.52 8.90
CA TYR A 427 -10.58 25.36 8.92
C TYR A 427 -9.90 25.99 7.71
N SER A 428 -10.58 25.98 6.56
CA SER A 428 -10.08 26.60 5.35
C SER A 428 -9.81 28.10 5.53
N ARG A 429 -10.76 28.85 6.09
CA ARG A 429 -10.61 30.29 6.37
C ARG A 429 -9.39 30.55 7.27
N ARG A 430 -9.28 29.81 8.37
CA ARG A 430 -8.15 29.96 9.32
C ARG A 430 -6.80 29.77 8.62
N LEU A 431 -6.63 28.70 7.84
CA LEU A 431 -5.37 28.43 7.13
C LEU A 431 -5.05 29.51 6.09
N GLN A 432 -6.06 30.01 5.37
CA GLN A 432 -5.89 31.10 4.39
C GLN A 432 -5.37 32.38 5.05
N PHE A 433 -5.93 32.79 6.20
CA PHE A 433 -5.47 33.97 6.92
C PHE A 433 -4.04 33.79 7.45
N VAL A 434 -3.70 32.62 7.99
CA VAL A 434 -2.32 32.33 8.43
C VAL A 434 -1.37 32.40 7.24
N ALA A 435 -1.71 31.80 6.12
CA ALA A 435 -0.88 31.82 4.91
C ALA A 435 -0.70 33.25 4.37
N ARG A 436 -1.79 34.03 4.26
CA ARG A 436 -1.73 35.42 3.79
C ARG A 436 -0.83 36.27 4.66
N ARG A 437 -0.99 36.20 6.01
CA ARG A 437 -0.17 36.96 6.94
C ARG A 437 1.32 36.62 6.82
N ARG A 438 1.67 35.34 6.60
CA ARG A 438 3.08 34.93 6.46
C ARG A 438 3.69 35.28 5.12
N LEU A 439 2.87 35.42 4.06
CA LEU A 439 3.36 35.85 2.74
C LEU A 439 3.42 37.36 2.58
N THR A 440 2.92 38.18 3.51
CA THR A 440 2.87 39.64 3.38
C THR A 440 4.25 40.24 3.11
N GLN A 441 5.26 39.83 3.86
CA GLN A 441 6.65 40.32 3.69
C GLN A 441 7.30 39.90 2.35
N TYR A 442 6.73 38.93 1.63
CA TYR A 442 7.16 38.48 0.31
C TYR A 442 6.28 39.01 -0.82
N LYS A 443 5.62 40.16 -0.60
CA LYS A 443 4.65 40.75 -1.53
C LYS A 443 3.52 39.79 -1.94
N GLY A 444 3.13 38.90 -1.00
CA GLY A 444 2.04 37.96 -1.23
C GLY A 444 0.73 38.66 -1.53
N LYS A 445 -0.09 38.08 -2.42
CA LYS A 445 -1.37 38.61 -2.88
C LYS A 445 -2.45 37.53 -2.86
N TRP A 446 -3.71 37.96 -2.88
CA TRP A 446 -4.84 37.10 -3.18
C TRP A 446 -4.98 36.96 -4.70
N ILE A 447 -4.63 35.82 -5.25
CA ILE A 447 -4.67 35.53 -6.70
C ILE A 447 -5.76 34.50 -6.94
N PRO A 448 -6.57 34.62 -8.02
CA PRO A 448 -7.49 33.56 -8.44
C PRO A 448 -6.73 32.22 -8.60
N ALA A 449 -7.29 31.14 -8.09
CA ALA A 449 -6.58 29.85 -8.10
C ALA A 449 -6.18 29.41 -9.51
N ASN A 450 -7.06 29.63 -10.50
CA ASN A 450 -6.80 29.30 -11.91
C ASN A 450 -5.66 30.11 -12.56
N GLN A 451 -5.18 31.16 -11.90
CA GLN A 451 -4.02 31.95 -12.33
C GLN A 451 -2.72 31.51 -11.66
N THR A 452 -2.74 30.50 -10.78
CA THR A 452 -1.53 29.94 -10.16
C THR A 452 -1.03 28.72 -10.92
N GLN A 453 0.31 28.54 -11.00
CA GLN A 453 0.93 27.52 -11.85
C GLN A 453 1.40 26.27 -11.09
N ASN A 454 1.43 26.28 -9.77
CA ASN A 454 1.98 25.15 -9.00
C ASN A 454 1.03 23.94 -8.86
N LEU A 455 -0.26 24.05 -9.13
CA LEU A 455 -1.22 22.95 -9.11
C LEU A 455 -2.26 23.09 -10.24
N PRO A 456 -1.86 23.11 -11.52
CA PRO A 456 -2.78 23.45 -12.62
C PRO A 456 -4.01 22.53 -12.69
N ARG A 457 -3.84 21.22 -12.54
CA ARG A 457 -4.96 20.25 -12.59
C ARG A 457 -6.01 20.44 -11.50
N VAL A 458 -5.66 21.08 -10.38
CA VAL A 458 -6.57 21.37 -9.26
C VAL A 458 -7.06 22.79 -9.34
N HIS A 459 -6.15 23.75 -9.42
CA HIS A 459 -6.44 25.16 -9.30
C HIS A 459 -7.22 25.71 -10.50
N GLN A 460 -7.00 25.20 -11.73
CA GLN A 460 -7.75 25.61 -12.93
C GLN A 460 -9.28 25.48 -12.79
N GLN A 461 -9.76 24.59 -11.90
CA GLN A 461 -11.18 24.38 -11.67
C GLN A 461 -11.84 25.46 -10.80
N TYR A 462 -11.05 26.40 -10.22
CA TYR A 462 -11.54 27.33 -9.22
C TYR A 462 -11.16 28.78 -9.53
N LYS A 463 -12.15 29.69 -9.53
CA LYS A 463 -11.96 31.14 -9.65
C LYS A 463 -11.75 31.81 -8.27
N GLN A 464 -11.94 31.08 -7.17
CA GLN A 464 -11.74 31.60 -5.81
C GLN A 464 -10.31 32.10 -5.64
N LYS A 465 -10.14 33.29 -5.03
CA LYS A 465 -8.82 33.83 -4.69
C LYS A 465 -8.19 33.05 -3.54
N ILE A 466 -6.92 32.76 -3.66
CA ILE A 466 -6.10 32.04 -2.67
C ILE A 466 -4.84 32.82 -2.34
N PRO A 467 -4.28 32.68 -1.12
CA PRO A 467 -3.01 33.31 -0.76
C PRO A 467 -1.90 32.78 -1.66
N SER A 468 -1.17 33.69 -2.31
CA SER A 468 -0.15 33.33 -3.30
C SER A 468 1.04 34.26 -3.22
N MET A 469 2.22 33.80 -3.62
CA MET A 469 3.43 34.60 -3.80
C MET A 469 3.93 34.52 -5.23
N LYS A 470 4.57 35.59 -5.71
CA LYS A 470 5.27 35.58 -7.00
C LYS A 470 6.66 34.95 -6.82
N TYR A 471 6.97 33.99 -7.69
CA TYR A 471 8.28 33.37 -7.80
C TYR A 471 8.70 33.35 -9.25
N ARG A 472 9.76 34.09 -9.58
CA ARG A 472 10.10 34.43 -11.01
C ARG A 472 8.86 35.02 -11.67
N ASP A 473 8.43 34.47 -12.80
CA ASP A 473 7.27 34.96 -13.57
C ASP A 473 5.96 34.20 -13.30
N ILE A 474 5.93 33.36 -12.29
CA ILE A 474 4.77 32.53 -11.94
C ILE A 474 4.22 32.83 -10.54
N TYR A 475 2.94 32.57 -10.35
CA TYR A 475 2.30 32.63 -9.04
C TYR A 475 2.21 31.24 -8.41
N ILE A 476 2.70 31.12 -7.18
CA ILE A 476 2.65 29.91 -6.36
C ILE A 476 1.57 30.11 -5.29
N GLY A 477 0.49 29.35 -5.38
CA GLY A 477 -0.67 29.46 -4.50
C GLY A 477 -0.75 28.37 -3.42
N PHE A 478 -1.32 28.73 -2.27
CA PHE A 478 -1.78 27.78 -1.26
C PHE A 478 -3.14 27.22 -1.66
N THR A 479 -3.26 25.91 -1.83
CA THR A 479 -4.58 25.28 -1.98
C THR A 479 -5.37 25.39 -0.68
N VAL A 480 -6.68 25.25 -0.77
CA VAL A 480 -7.57 25.49 0.38
C VAL A 480 -8.51 24.30 0.60
N LEU A 481 -8.83 24.02 1.88
CA LEU A 481 -9.73 22.92 2.24
C LEU A 481 -11.16 23.09 1.67
N SER A 482 -11.57 24.32 1.37
CA SER A 482 -12.87 24.60 0.75
C SER A 482 -13.00 24.12 -0.70
N PHE A 483 -11.89 23.70 -1.32
CA PHE A 483 -11.91 23.03 -2.64
C PHE A 483 -12.36 21.55 -2.54
N CYS A 484 -12.69 21.10 -1.33
CA CYS A 484 -13.27 19.78 -1.12
C CYS A 484 -14.67 19.72 -1.72
N LYS A 485 -14.88 18.84 -2.69
CA LYS A 485 -16.19 18.47 -3.24
C LYS A 485 -16.58 17.13 -2.63
N TRP A 486 -17.88 16.97 -2.33
CA TRP A 486 -18.37 15.66 -1.92
C TRP A 486 -18.25 14.66 -3.06
N GLU A 487 -17.75 13.48 -2.74
CA GLU A 487 -17.61 12.38 -3.68
C GLU A 487 -18.18 11.11 -3.08
N LYS A 488 -19.07 10.45 -3.80
CA LYS A 488 -19.67 9.20 -3.36
C LYS A 488 -18.61 8.09 -3.36
N THR A 489 -18.48 7.40 -2.24
CA THR A 489 -17.69 6.17 -2.21
C THR A 489 -18.41 5.07 -2.99
N ILE A 490 -17.74 4.51 -3.98
CA ILE A 490 -18.24 3.36 -4.72
C ILE A 490 -17.78 2.10 -3.97
N PRO A 491 -18.69 1.27 -3.44
CA PRO A 491 -18.31 0.02 -2.79
C PRO A 491 -17.52 -0.88 -3.72
N LYS A 492 -16.56 -1.59 -3.15
CA LYS A 492 -15.81 -2.62 -3.86
C LYS A 492 -16.75 -3.78 -4.20
N LYS A 493 -16.71 -4.27 -5.44
CA LYS A 493 -17.35 -5.53 -5.82
C LYS A 493 -16.57 -6.71 -5.22
N GLU A 494 -17.25 -7.81 -4.94
CA GLU A 494 -16.61 -8.98 -4.31
C GLU A 494 -15.52 -9.56 -5.22
N GLU A 495 -15.78 -9.62 -6.53
CA GLU A 495 -14.88 -10.14 -7.56
C GLU A 495 -13.69 -9.23 -7.85
N GLU A 496 -13.70 -8.00 -7.34
CA GLU A 496 -12.61 -7.04 -7.54
C GLU A 496 -11.39 -7.46 -6.71
N THR A 497 -10.39 -8.03 -7.39
CA THR A 497 -9.15 -8.53 -6.78
C THR A 497 -7.96 -8.28 -7.70
N PRO A 498 -6.74 -8.09 -7.18
CA PRO A 498 -5.55 -7.98 -8.03
C PRO A 498 -5.12 -9.31 -8.66
N TYR A 499 -5.74 -10.42 -8.26
CA TYR A 499 -5.34 -11.78 -8.62
C TYR A 499 -6.22 -12.44 -9.67
N THR A 500 -7.04 -11.67 -10.38
CA THR A 500 -7.74 -12.10 -11.59
C THR A 500 -7.75 -10.96 -12.61
N GLU A 501 -7.78 -11.28 -13.89
CA GLU A 501 -7.84 -10.26 -14.93
C GLU A 501 -9.15 -9.47 -14.85
N ALA A 502 -10.28 -10.16 -14.69
CA ALA A 502 -11.58 -9.53 -14.50
C ALA A 502 -11.60 -8.58 -13.28
N GLY A 503 -11.01 -9.00 -12.16
CA GLY A 503 -10.94 -8.18 -10.95
C GLY A 503 -10.09 -6.92 -11.13
N ARG A 504 -8.97 -7.02 -11.85
CA ARG A 504 -8.14 -5.87 -12.23
C ARG A 504 -8.87 -4.90 -13.15
N GLN A 505 -9.67 -5.42 -14.08
CA GLN A 505 -10.51 -4.62 -14.97
C GLN A 505 -11.60 -3.87 -14.19
N LEU A 506 -12.32 -4.55 -13.29
CA LEU A 506 -13.30 -3.93 -12.39
C LEU A 506 -12.70 -2.79 -11.56
N PHE A 507 -11.50 -3.00 -11.02
CA PHE A 507 -10.77 -1.96 -10.28
C PHE A 507 -10.45 -0.75 -11.17
N PHE A 508 -9.99 -0.99 -12.41
CA PHE A 508 -9.73 0.10 -13.36
C PHE A 508 -11.01 0.88 -13.71
N GLU A 509 -12.12 0.18 -13.98
CA GLU A 509 -13.41 0.80 -14.27
C GLU A 509 -13.89 1.70 -13.12
N ARG A 510 -13.75 1.22 -11.89
CA ARG A 510 -14.14 1.96 -10.69
C ARG A 510 -13.24 3.16 -10.40
N THR A 511 -11.92 2.99 -10.51
CA THR A 511 -10.95 3.98 -10.03
C THR A 511 -10.31 4.80 -11.15
N LYS A 512 -10.44 4.37 -12.41
CA LYS A 512 -9.70 4.86 -13.58
C LYS A 512 -8.17 4.78 -13.41
N LYS A 513 -7.68 4.00 -12.43
CA LYS A 513 -6.26 3.79 -12.14
C LYS A 513 -5.79 2.49 -12.77
N LYS A 514 -5.21 2.57 -13.95
CA LYS A 514 -4.57 1.42 -14.61
C LYS A 514 -3.32 1.02 -13.83
N ARG A 515 -3.22 -0.26 -13.43
CA ARG A 515 -1.98 -0.79 -12.89
C ARG A 515 -1.01 -0.98 -14.05
N ILE A 516 -0.01 -0.14 -14.12
CA ILE A 516 1.05 -0.23 -15.13
C ILE A 516 2.02 -1.32 -14.67
N HIS A 517 2.46 -2.17 -15.59
CA HIS A 517 3.60 -3.05 -15.35
C HIS A 517 4.81 -2.19 -15.05
N ALA A 518 5.45 -2.41 -13.93
CA ALA A 518 6.57 -1.58 -13.50
C ALA A 518 7.86 -1.96 -14.24
N ARG A 519 7.99 -3.20 -14.68
CA ARG A 519 9.17 -3.75 -15.34
C ARG A 519 8.78 -4.39 -16.65
N LEU A 520 9.66 -4.30 -17.62
CA LEU A 520 9.54 -4.91 -18.93
C LEU A 520 10.74 -5.85 -19.10
N ASP A 521 10.87 -6.80 -18.16
CA ASP A 521 12.00 -7.73 -18.09
C ASP A 521 12.15 -8.53 -19.38
N GLU A 522 11.04 -8.84 -20.03
CA GLU A 522 10.96 -9.59 -21.28
C GLU A 522 11.56 -8.84 -22.48
N MET A 523 11.65 -7.50 -22.40
CA MET A 523 12.20 -6.69 -23.49
C MET A 523 13.74 -6.78 -23.59
N TYR A 524 14.41 -7.34 -22.57
CA TYR A 524 15.85 -7.52 -22.58
C TYR A 524 16.22 -8.96 -22.90
N SER A 525 17.05 -9.16 -23.92
CA SER A 525 17.45 -10.50 -24.35
C SER A 525 18.16 -11.26 -23.22
N GLU A 526 18.01 -12.58 -23.25
CA GLU A 526 18.66 -13.48 -22.30
C GLU A 526 20.20 -13.31 -22.31
N LYS A 527 20.78 -13.03 -23.50
CA LYS A 527 22.21 -12.77 -23.69
C LYS A 527 22.65 -11.49 -22.94
N SER A 528 21.88 -10.39 -23.03
CA SER A 528 22.11 -9.16 -22.28
C SER A 528 21.90 -9.35 -20.77
N ALA A 529 20.93 -10.17 -20.38
CA ALA A 529 20.70 -10.50 -18.98
C ALA A 529 21.84 -11.34 -18.41
N ARG A 530 22.34 -12.34 -19.14
CA ARG A 530 23.50 -13.17 -18.74
C ARG A 530 24.76 -12.33 -18.57
N ALA A 531 25.11 -11.52 -19.55
CA ALA A 531 26.30 -10.65 -19.49
C ALA A 531 26.29 -9.74 -18.24
N THR A 532 25.13 -9.22 -17.88
CA THR A 532 24.95 -8.38 -16.71
C THR A 532 24.94 -9.18 -15.39
N ARG A 533 24.39 -10.40 -15.39
CA ARG A 533 24.36 -11.30 -14.21
C ARG A 533 25.74 -11.79 -13.79
N TYR A 534 26.64 -12.02 -14.74
CA TYR A 534 27.97 -12.60 -14.47
C TYR A 534 29.09 -11.57 -14.29
N GLY A 535 28.76 -10.31 -14.10
CA GLY A 535 29.75 -9.29 -13.71
C GLY A 535 30.73 -8.84 -14.81
N GLN A 536 30.46 -9.17 -16.09
CA GLN A 536 31.34 -8.83 -17.21
C GLN A 536 31.48 -7.33 -17.52
N TRP A 537 30.71 -6.48 -16.82
CA TRP A 537 30.55 -5.06 -17.14
C TRP A 537 31.00 -4.09 -16.01
N GLY A 538 31.78 -4.58 -15.04
CA GLY A 538 32.35 -3.76 -13.98
C GLY A 538 31.35 -3.20 -12.96
N LYS A 539 31.86 -2.39 -12.03
CA LYS A 539 31.09 -1.83 -10.88
C LYS A 539 29.87 -0.99 -11.27
N LEU A 540 29.87 -0.37 -12.45
CA LEU A 540 28.77 0.47 -12.92
C LEU A 540 27.51 -0.31 -13.28
N ASN A 541 27.61 -1.59 -13.68
CA ASN A 541 26.48 -2.42 -14.03
C ASN A 541 26.00 -3.27 -12.84
N ASN A 542 25.79 -2.61 -11.71
CA ASN A 542 25.29 -3.17 -10.48
C ASN A 542 23.79 -3.48 -10.55
N PHE A 543 23.22 -3.98 -9.46
CA PHE A 543 21.81 -4.34 -9.37
C PHE A 543 20.89 -3.14 -9.65
N GLU A 544 21.24 -1.92 -9.22
CA GLU A 544 20.48 -0.71 -9.50
C GLU A 544 20.33 -0.43 -11.00
N PHE A 545 21.42 -0.60 -11.76
CA PHE A 545 21.38 -0.44 -13.22
C PHE A 545 20.41 -1.43 -13.87
N ILE A 546 20.53 -2.70 -13.51
CA ILE A 546 19.68 -3.77 -14.07
C ILE A 546 18.20 -3.50 -13.83
N MET A 547 17.86 -3.09 -12.62
CA MET A 547 16.49 -2.77 -12.26
C MET A 547 15.99 -1.50 -12.97
N ASN A 548 16.78 -0.44 -12.97
CA ASN A 548 16.37 0.88 -13.43
C ASN A 548 16.31 1.00 -14.95
N ARG A 549 17.00 0.14 -15.72
CA ARG A 549 16.92 0.15 -17.19
C ARG A 549 15.50 -0.14 -17.68
N ALA A 550 14.78 -1.09 -17.06
CA ALA A 550 13.41 -1.39 -17.40
C ALA A 550 12.45 -0.22 -17.08
N TYR A 551 12.71 0.51 -16.00
CA TYR A 551 11.95 1.75 -15.69
C TYR A 551 12.23 2.88 -16.67
N ALA A 552 13.48 3.03 -17.11
CA ALA A 552 13.82 4.02 -18.14
C ALA A 552 13.09 3.72 -19.45
N LEU A 553 13.05 2.45 -19.87
CA LEU A 553 12.33 2.00 -21.04
C LEU A 553 10.81 2.30 -20.95
N ASN A 554 10.20 2.01 -19.80
CA ASN A 554 8.79 2.29 -19.54
C ASN A 554 8.50 3.80 -19.55
N ARG A 555 9.35 4.62 -18.88
CA ARG A 555 9.25 6.09 -18.90
C ARG A 555 9.35 6.64 -20.33
N ASP A 556 10.23 6.06 -21.14
CA ASP A 556 10.46 6.45 -22.52
C ASP A 556 9.37 5.91 -23.48
N LYS A 557 8.34 5.24 -22.94
CA LYS A 557 7.18 4.71 -23.67
C LYS A 557 7.59 3.76 -24.80
N LEU A 558 8.60 2.92 -24.58
CA LEU A 558 9.15 1.97 -25.57
C LEU A 558 9.72 2.66 -26.82
N LYS A 559 10.12 3.93 -26.73
CA LYS A 559 10.67 4.71 -27.84
C LYS A 559 12.12 5.07 -27.59
N CYS A 560 12.91 5.07 -28.64
CA CYS A 560 14.29 5.56 -28.61
C CYS A 560 14.33 7.06 -28.29
N ARG A 561 15.13 7.47 -27.32
CA ARG A 561 15.22 8.88 -26.91
C ARG A 561 15.94 9.77 -27.94
N VAL A 562 16.71 9.17 -28.84
CA VAL A 562 17.38 9.89 -29.95
C VAL A 562 16.42 10.04 -31.13
N CYS A 563 16.14 8.97 -31.86
CA CYS A 563 15.36 9.04 -33.11
C CYS A 563 13.83 8.96 -32.92
N GLY A 564 13.34 8.65 -31.71
CA GLY A 564 11.89 8.55 -31.44
C GLY A 564 11.21 7.29 -31.98
N GLY A 565 11.92 6.43 -32.68
CA GLY A 565 11.42 5.16 -33.21
C GLY A 565 11.09 4.15 -32.11
N TRP A 566 10.22 3.19 -32.43
CA TRP A 566 9.81 2.15 -31.50
C TRP A 566 10.92 1.12 -31.25
N LEU A 567 11.11 0.71 -29.99
CA LEU A 567 12.09 -0.29 -29.56
C LEU A 567 11.53 -1.72 -29.47
N ILE A 568 10.30 -1.94 -29.92
CA ILE A 568 9.62 -3.24 -29.81
C ILE A 568 10.23 -4.29 -30.74
N SER A 569 10.70 -3.86 -31.92
CA SER A 569 11.28 -4.74 -32.95
C SER A 569 12.79 -4.95 -32.80
N SER A 570 13.42 -4.26 -31.86
CA SER A 570 14.87 -4.33 -31.63
C SER A 570 15.15 -4.33 -30.14
N MET A 571 16.22 -5.03 -29.73
CA MET A 571 16.64 -5.04 -28.32
C MET A 571 16.97 -3.61 -27.86
N PRO A 572 16.32 -3.11 -26.78
CA PRO A 572 16.62 -1.81 -26.23
C PRO A 572 17.98 -1.82 -25.53
N TRP A 573 18.73 -0.75 -25.73
CA TRP A 573 20.00 -0.52 -25.04
C TRP A 573 19.84 0.62 -24.02
N ALA A 574 20.20 0.36 -22.78
CA ALA A 574 20.19 1.37 -21.74
C ALA A 574 21.52 2.14 -21.76
N HIS A 575 21.44 3.47 -21.86
CA HIS A 575 22.58 4.37 -21.86
C HIS A 575 22.52 5.34 -20.68
N ARG A 576 23.67 5.66 -20.08
CA ARG A 576 23.81 6.66 -19.01
C ARG A 576 24.07 8.02 -19.63
N VAL A 577 23.16 8.97 -19.38
CA VAL A 577 23.27 10.34 -19.92
C VAL A 577 24.55 11.03 -19.42
N ASN A 578 24.87 10.86 -18.14
CA ASN A 578 26.13 11.30 -17.54
C ASN A 578 26.77 10.14 -16.78
N PRO A 579 27.79 9.46 -17.32
CA PRO A 579 28.46 8.35 -16.67
C PRO A 579 29.41 8.79 -15.53
N ASN A 580 29.76 10.08 -15.45
CA ASN A 580 30.71 10.64 -14.47
C ASN A 580 30.06 10.95 -13.10
N LEU A 581 28.75 10.68 -12.93
CA LEU A 581 28.09 10.84 -11.65
C LEU A 581 28.57 9.80 -10.63
N PRO A 582 28.55 10.13 -9.33
CA PRO A 582 28.86 9.18 -8.28
C PRO A 582 27.99 7.90 -8.39
N LEU A 583 28.52 6.75 -7.94
CA LEU A 583 27.89 5.43 -8.08
C LEU A 583 26.44 5.39 -7.58
N ASN A 584 26.13 6.12 -6.50
CA ASN A 584 24.79 6.24 -5.94
C ASN A 584 23.82 7.14 -6.75
N LYS A 585 24.28 7.74 -7.85
CA LYS A 585 23.47 8.63 -8.73
C LYS A 585 23.50 8.19 -10.19
N VAL A 586 24.58 7.56 -10.64
CA VAL A 586 24.84 7.24 -12.05
C VAL A 586 23.79 6.30 -12.66
N ASN A 587 23.24 5.38 -11.87
CA ASN A 587 22.27 4.39 -12.30
C ASN A 587 20.80 4.77 -11.99
N ARG A 588 20.54 5.99 -11.54
CA ARG A 588 19.15 6.46 -11.33
C ARG A 588 18.39 6.54 -12.64
N VAL A 589 17.09 6.22 -12.60
CA VAL A 589 16.20 6.24 -13.79
C VAL A 589 16.31 7.52 -14.59
N ASN A 590 16.45 8.69 -13.92
CA ASN A 590 16.56 9.99 -14.60
C ASN A 590 17.87 10.14 -15.41
N ASN A 591 18.89 9.37 -15.08
CA ASN A 591 20.17 9.37 -15.81
C ASN A 591 20.28 8.22 -16.82
N LEU A 592 19.25 7.39 -16.97
CA LEU A 592 19.21 6.31 -17.94
C LEU A 592 18.24 6.66 -19.08
N ILE A 593 18.58 6.30 -20.30
CA ILE A 593 17.74 6.43 -21.48
C ILE A 593 17.79 5.17 -22.32
N SER A 594 16.73 4.90 -23.07
CA SER A 594 16.60 3.73 -23.92
C SER A 594 16.86 4.09 -25.38
N LEU A 595 17.76 3.34 -26.04
CA LEU A 595 18.24 3.65 -27.38
C LEU A 595 18.22 2.39 -28.28
N HIS A 596 18.14 2.59 -29.60
CA HIS A 596 18.56 1.59 -30.59
C HIS A 596 20.09 1.44 -30.55
N LYS A 597 20.59 0.30 -31.02
CA LYS A 597 22.03 0.05 -31.09
C LYS A 597 22.74 1.13 -31.93
N LYS A 598 22.27 1.43 -33.13
CA LYS A 598 22.79 2.48 -34.01
C LYS A 598 22.83 3.87 -33.31
N CYS A 599 21.77 4.23 -32.58
CA CYS A 599 21.73 5.49 -31.84
C CYS A 599 22.69 5.50 -30.63
N LEU A 600 22.89 4.34 -29.98
CA LEU A 600 23.85 4.19 -28.88
C LEU A 600 25.28 4.38 -29.40
N ASP A 601 25.61 3.74 -30.54
CA ASP A 601 26.94 3.85 -31.14
C ASP A 601 27.21 5.29 -31.57
N ALA A 602 26.23 5.96 -32.17
CA ALA A 602 26.32 7.38 -32.52
C ALA A 602 26.52 8.29 -31.31
N VAL A 603 25.93 8.01 -30.16
CA VAL A 603 26.12 8.79 -28.93
C VAL A 603 27.50 8.54 -28.33
N ASN A 604 27.96 7.27 -28.25
CA ASN A 604 29.17 6.90 -27.54
C ASN A 604 30.47 7.13 -28.35
N ASN A 605 30.39 7.14 -29.69
CA ASN A 605 31.54 7.34 -30.55
C ASN A 605 31.48 8.72 -31.21
N PRO A 606 32.38 9.67 -30.82
CA PRO A 606 32.41 11.00 -31.43
C PRO A 606 32.67 10.99 -32.95
N ASN A 607 33.40 9.99 -33.46
CA ASN A 607 33.76 9.86 -34.87
C ASN A 607 32.64 9.17 -35.69
N TYR A 608 31.55 8.74 -35.06
CA TYR A 608 30.41 8.14 -35.78
C TYR A 608 29.67 9.24 -36.57
N GLY A 609 29.53 9.06 -37.89
CA GLY A 609 28.79 9.97 -38.75
C GLY A 609 27.33 10.09 -38.34
N ILE A 610 26.83 11.28 -38.21
CA ILE A 610 25.43 11.55 -37.79
C ILE A 610 24.56 12.13 -38.90
N SER A 611 25.08 12.27 -40.12
CA SER A 611 24.37 12.78 -41.28
C SER A 611 23.13 11.98 -41.69
N GLU A 612 23.09 10.69 -41.34
CA GLU A 612 21.95 9.80 -41.61
C GLU A 612 20.76 10.04 -40.66
N PHE A 613 20.94 10.80 -39.60
CA PHE A 613 19.89 11.09 -38.63
C PHE A 613 19.19 12.43 -39.00
N ASP A 614 17.90 12.52 -38.70
CA ASP A 614 17.18 13.79 -38.83
C ASP A 614 17.78 14.89 -37.93
N ALA A 615 17.55 16.16 -38.25
CA ALA A 615 18.12 17.31 -37.54
C ALA A 615 17.81 17.28 -36.02
N LYS A 616 16.65 16.76 -35.62
CA LYS A 616 16.25 16.64 -34.23
C LYS A 616 17.02 15.54 -33.48
N ALA A 617 17.29 14.43 -34.13
CA ALA A 617 18.11 13.35 -33.59
C ALA A 617 19.59 13.77 -33.52
N GLN A 618 20.12 14.45 -34.55
CA GLN A 618 21.50 14.98 -34.54
C GLN A 618 21.72 15.92 -33.35
N LYS A 619 20.81 16.89 -33.12
CA LYS A 619 20.89 17.79 -31.96
C LYS A 619 20.89 17.04 -30.62
N LYS A 620 20.14 15.96 -30.52
CA LYS A 620 20.13 15.12 -29.28
C LYS A 620 21.43 14.33 -29.11
N ILE A 621 21.97 13.75 -30.19
CA ILE A 621 23.24 13.05 -30.17
C ILE A 621 24.35 13.95 -29.67
N ILE A 622 24.46 15.17 -30.25
CA ILE A 622 25.46 16.16 -29.85
C ILE A 622 25.29 16.50 -28.35
N GLY A 623 24.08 16.81 -27.90
CA GLY A 623 23.81 17.15 -26.51
C GLY A 623 24.06 15.98 -25.52
N TYR A 624 24.00 14.71 -25.95
CA TYR A 624 24.39 13.57 -25.13
C TYR A 624 25.93 13.39 -25.14
N ARG A 625 26.62 13.57 -26.29
CA ARG A 625 28.09 13.54 -26.41
C ARG A 625 28.75 14.55 -25.46
N GLU A 626 28.22 15.76 -25.40
CA GLU A 626 28.69 16.83 -24.51
C GLU A 626 28.67 16.41 -23.03
N LYS A 627 27.69 15.61 -22.63
CA LYS A 627 27.56 15.11 -21.24
C LYS A 627 28.47 13.94 -20.92
N LEU A 628 29.04 13.28 -21.90
CA LEU A 628 30.01 12.20 -21.71
C LEU A 628 31.40 12.74 -21.33
N VAL A 629 31.72 13.97 -21.71
CA VAL A 629 33.01 14.62 -21.39
C VAL A 629 33.00 15.05 -19.92
N PRO A 630 34.04 14.69 -19.11
CA PRO A 630 34.17 15.16 -17.74
C PRO A 630 34.18 16.70 -17.66
N SER A 631 33.55 17.24 -16.62
CA SER A 631 33.47 18.71 -16.44
C SER A 631 34.82 19.42 -16.30
N HIS A 632 35.88 18.71 -15.91
CA HIS A 632 37.22 19.25 -15.83
C HIS A 632 37.90 19.53 -17.19
N THR A 633 37.40 19.00 -18.29
CA THR A 633 37.91 19.24 -19.65
C THR A 633 37.15 20.33 -20.42
N ARG A 634 36.15 20.97 -19.82
CA ARG A 634 35.33 22.03 -20.47
C ARG A 634 35.93 23.44 -20.42
N ASN A 635 37.00 23.61 -19.66
CA ASN A 635 37.70 24.89 -19.46
C ASN A 635 39.13 24.89 -20.06
N LYS A 636 39.35 24.20 -21.17
CA LYS A 636 40.52 24.40 -22.02
C LYS A 636 40.09 24.74 -23.44
#